data_2879b64deec4490d1e2ba5ff65ea8f83
#
_entry.id   2879b64deec4490d1e2ba5ff65ea8f83
#
_cell.length_a   1.000
_cell.length_b   1.000
_cell.length_c   1.000
_cell.angle_alpha   90.00
_cell.angle_beta   90.00
_cell.angle_gamma   90.00
#
_symmetry.space_group_name_H-M   'P 1'
#
loop_
_entity.id
_entity.type
_entity.pdbx_description
1 polymer ?
#
loop_
_entity_poly.entity_id
_entity_poly.type
_entity_poly.pdbx_seq_one_letter_code
_entity_poly.pdbx_strand_id
1 'polypeptide(L)'
;MFLLSAVIFFEFLPYKLTYGNASDVLANNHFAVVSESFADRMFPGDRPIGKQVVCCMEDSNVTLTITGVFEDVEKTQILNADIVINQNFYDYQKDALFPCGNLLHISDDADLTELAESIYNGCDAFMFTEKLAPKLTFTKLSELDVNIGDPAPFENLYDRALQKTFTLFCVILLVFAILNYIFLTLAFSRFRIKEFSIRMLLGTDKVRTSIKIIAETLVLTSVAFGLGIILAISLEGSASELLRCEIDVFSNAVEVVWAIIIIVVTSLLSGIIPAFSSTLVDPINAVKGETRRTDKEFFAKAFIGIQGGICIIIISIAIAMFFQTRKMIDAPLGYETDRVLTLQGCDGHDIENHLGNLPCVKSIGKIGRSPVQLSSGSTQARIGNDMIKLNRLDCSISALEVLGIEIAEQFNSEINVWDKFITESGYQSIMKSYEVQGIDPEDIKTVCSGVVKDFRFGNITTVTDGVNCITIMPADWIPLYVIKCNTEEHQAIAEISDRLKEVSINDFEISSMRDQLQETFIKEKNSIVMISTFAVLCVLLTIMAIVAISSYYSQMKTHDTAINKVFGASQKKVFWDMVWNFTVPILIASVIAVPVAYLYIDKWLQSYPVRIENTFGIYIGSLSLVLMIVVASITLQAIRLMRTNPAEALKKE
;
A
#
# COMPACT_ATOMS: atom_id res chain seq x y z
N MET A 1 -17.72 9.88 11.38
CA MET A 1 -17.07 9.36 12.60
C MET A 1 -17.12 10.41 13.70
N PHE A 2 -17.51 10.03 14.92
CA PHE A 2 -17.51 10.92 16.09
C PHE A 2 -16.20 10.78 16.84
N LEU A 3 -15.61 11.90 17.26
CA LEU A 3 -14.43 11.93 18.10
C LEU A 3 -14.81 12.55 19.46
N LEU A 4 -14.55 11.80 20.53
CA LEU A 4 -14.69 12.32 21.90
C LEU A 4 -13.39 13.00 22.30
N SER A 5 -13.48 14.21 22.89
CA SER A 5 -12.31 15.02 23.15
C SER A 5 -12.43 15.82 24.44
N ALA A 6 -11.30 16.11 25.07
CA ALA A 6 -11.21 17.09 26.14
C ALA A 6 -11.38 18.52 25.61
N VAL A 7 -11.73 19.45 26.47
CA VAL A 7 -11.91 20.87 26.14
C VAL A 7 -10.69 21.49 25.45
N ILE A 8 -9.48 20.97 25.72
CA ILE A 8 -8.21 21.45 25.17
C ILE A 8 -7.82 20.80 23.82
N PHE A 9 -8.73 20.07 23.16
CA PHE A 9 -8.43 19.32 21.92
C PHE A 9 -7.80 20.20 20.84
N PHE A 10 -8.38 21.36 20.57
CA PHE A 10 -7.89 22.28 19.54
C PHE A 10 -6.63 23.05 19.94
N GLU A 11 -6.23 23.01 21.22
CA GLU A 11 -4.93 23.50 21.68
C GLU A 11 -3.86 22.41 21.61
N PHE A 12 -4.28 21.15 21.76
CA PHE A 12 -3.41 19.98 21.77
C PHE A 12 -3.06 19.49 20.35
N LEU A 13 -4.03 19.49 19.43
CA LEU A 13 -3.85 19.09 18.06
C LEU A 13 -3.94 20.28 17.09
N PRO A 14 -3.15 20.30 16.02
CA PRO A 14 -3.03 21.44 15.10
C PRO A 14 -4.23 21.59 14.15
N TYR A 15 -5.45 21.27 14.59
CA TYR A 15 -6.65 21.50 13.79
C TYR A 15 -7.00 22.98 13.82
N LYS A 16 -7.19 23.57 12.63
CA LYS A 16 -7.57 24.96 12.51
C LYS A 16 -9.08 25.11 12.54
N LEU A 17 -9.56 25.98 13.44
CA LEU A 17 -10.97 26.36 13.47
C LEU A 17 -11.21 27.47 12.44
N THR A 18 -12.13 27.21 11.50
CA THR A 18 -12.64 28.22 10.57
C THR A 18 -13.63 29.14 11.28
N TYR A 19 -14.43 28.58 12.19
CA TYR A 19 -15.38 29.31 13.02
C TYR A 19 -15.35 28.77 14.46
N GLY A 20 -15.40 29.70 15.43
CA GLY A 20 -15.39 29.38 16.85
C GLY A 20 -14.06 29.72 17.53
N ASN A 21 -14.01 29.61 18.86
CA ASN A 21 -12.82 29.84 19.65
C ASN A 21 -12.45 28.54 20.37
N ALA A 22 -11.20 28.11 20.28
CA ALA A 22 -10.72 26.84 20.82
C ALA A 22 -11.08 26.61 22.31
N SER A 23 -11.11 27.66 23.12
CA SER A 23 -11.45 27.58 24.55
C SER A 23 -12.95 27.34 24.82
N ASP A 24 -13.83 27.67 23.89
CA ASP A 24 -15.27 27.75 24.14
C ASP A 24 -16.11 26.74 23.36
N VAL A 25 -15.59 26.26 22.23
CA VAL A 25 -16.36 25.42 21.29
C VAL A 25 -16.77 24.05 21.86
N LEU A 26 -16.05 23.54 22.84
CA LEU A 26 -16.35 22.27 23.54
C LEU A 26 -16.60 22.47 25.05
N ALA A 27 -16.94 23.69 25.48
CA ALA A 27 -17.11 23.99 26.90
C ALA A 27 -18.33 23.32 27.56
N ASN A 28 -19.30 22.84 26.77
CA ASN A 28 -20.50 22.17 27.27
C ASN A 28 -20.65 20.79 26.62
N ASN A 29 -21.24 19.84 27.36
CA ASN A 29 -21.45 18.45 26.91
C ASN A 29 -22.38 18.33 25.69
N HIS A 30 -23.22 19.33 25.43
CA HIS A 30 -24.09 19.38 24.25
C HIS A 30 -23.55 20.21 23.09
N PHE A 31 -22.27 20.57 23.15
CA PHE A 31 -21.59 21.29 22.06
C PHE A 31 -20.85 20.32 21.14
N ALA A 32 -20.89 20.62 19.85
CA ALA A 32 -20.19 19.90 18.82
C ALA A 32 -19.45 20.85 17.90
N VAL A 33 -18.29 20.41 17.43
CA VAL A 33 -17.55 21.07 16.35
C VAL A 33 -17.55 20.14 15.15
N VAL A 34 -17.85 20.66 13.97
CA VAL A 34 -18.01 19.87 12.75
C VAL A 34 -16.95 20.24 11.70
N SER A 35 -16.62 19.30 10.82
CA SER A 35 -15.76 19.59 9.66
C SER A 35 -16.47 20.48 8.63
N GLU A 36 -15.72 21.19 7.80
CA GLU A 36 -16.29 22.01 6.72
C GLU A 36 -17.14 21.17 5.75
N SER A 37 -16.62 20.01 5.32
CA SER A 37 -17.34 19.11 4.42
C SER A 37 -18.64 18.57 5.03
N PHE A 38 -18.66 18.28 6.31
CA PHE A 38 -19.88 17.88 7.02
C PHE A 38 -20.86 19.05 7.10
N ALA A 39 -20.37 20.24 7.41
CA ALA A 39 -21.21 21.45 7.49
C ALA A 39 -21.87 21.78 6.14
N ASP A 40 -21.12 21.70 5.05
CA ASP A 40 -21.62 21.95 3.69
C ASP A 40 -22.61 20.88 3.22
N ARG A 41 -22.41 19.62 3.61
CA ARG A 41 -23.31 18.51 3.29
C ARG A 41 -24.64 18.62 4.02
N MET A 42 -24.60 18.97 5.31
CA MET A 42 -25.80 19.03 6.15
C MET A 42 -26.54 20.36 6.07
N PHE A 43 -25.84 21.47 5.80
CA PHE A 43 -26.39 22.82 5.79
C PHE A 43 -25.97 23.64 4.55
N PRO A 44 -26.27 23.17 3.33
CA PRO A 44 -25.75 23.77 2.10
C PRO A 44 -26.18 25.26 2.00
N GLY A 45 -25.18 26.14 1.96
CA GLY A 45 -25.37 27.58 1.82
C GLY A 45 -25.79 28.34 3.08
N ASP A 46 -25.94 27.67 4.21
CA ASP A 46 -26.31 28.26 5.50
C ASP A 46 -25.15 28.24 6.49
N ARG A 47 -25.15 29.19 7.45
CA ARG A 47 -24.19 29.15 8.57
C ARG A 47 -24.53 28.00 9.52
N PRO A 48 -23.61 27.06 9.80
CA PRO A 48 -23.88 25.90 10.65
C PRO A 48 -23.90 26.25 12.14
N ILE A 49 -23.25 27.34 12.56
CA ILE A 49 -23.13 27.75 13.96
C ILE A 49 -24.50 28.02 14.60
N GLY A 50 -24.74 27.39 15.75
CA GLY A 50 -26.02 27.50 16.48
C GLY A 50 -27.10 26.53 16.00
N LYS A 51 -26.88 25.80 14.88
CA LYS A 51 -27.79 24.75 14.44
C LYS A 51 -27.65 23.51 15.30
N GLN A 52 -28.66 22.67 15.28
CA GLN A 52 -28.72 21.47 16.08
C GLN A 52 -28.62 20.23 15.19
N VAL A 53 -27.82 19.29 15.62
CA VAL A 53 -27.72 17.94 15.04
C VAL A 53 -28.19 16.94 16.08
N VAL A 54 -29.06 16.02 15.68
CA VAL A 54 -29.54 14.95 16.56
C VAL A 54 -28.62 13.76 16.39
N CYS A 55 -27.97 13.38 17.47
CA CYS A 55 -27.19 12.14 17.55
C CYS A 55 -28.09 11.03 18.06
N CYS A 56 -28.39 10.05 17.23
CA CYS A 56 -29.16 8.88 17.60
C CYS A 56 -28.22 7.87 18.28
N MET A 57 -28.46 7.62 19.56
CA MET A 57 -27.77 6.59 20.33
C MET A 57 -28.74 5.45 20.66
N GLU A 58 -28.24 4.27 20.97
CA GLU A 58 -29.06 3.06 21.20
C GLU A 58 -30.28 3.27 22.11
N ASP A 59 -30.16 4.09 23.17
CA ASP A 59 -31.24 4.31 24.15
C ASP A 59 -31.81 5.73 24.19
N SER A 60 -31.21 6.70 23.46
CA SER A 60 -31.67 8.10 23.50
C SER A 60 -31.17 8.93 22.34
N ASN A 61 -32.03 9.81 21.85
CA ASN A 61 -31.66 10.84 20.89
C ASN A 61 -31.13 12.07 21.64
N VAL A 62 -29.86 12.42 21.41
CA VAL A 62 -29.24 13.58 22.03
C VAL A 62 -29.05 14.69 21.00
N THR A 63 -29.52 15.89 21.35
CA THR A 63 -29.37 17.07 20.51
C THR A 63 -28.05 17.77 20.82
N LEU A 64 -27.20 17.89 19.82
CA LEU A 64 -25.94 18.64 19.88
C LEU A 64 -26.09 19.98 19.19
N THR A 65 -25.52 21.03 19.75
CA THR A 65 -25.48 22.37 19.13
C THR A 65 -24.11 22.60 18.50
N ILE A 66 -24.07 22.95 17.23
CA ILE A 66 -22.83 23.26 16.52
C ILE A 66 -22.30 24.62 17.01
N THR A 67 -21.11 24.61 17.59
CA THR A 67 -20.45 25.80 18.16
C THR A 67 -19.20 26.19 17.40
N GLY A 68 -18.67 25.31 16.57
CA GLY A 68 -17.49 25.57 15.76
C GLY A 68 -17.47 24.76 14.48
N VAL A 69 -16.63 25.20 13.54
CA VAL A 69 -16.29 24.49 12.31
C VAL A 69 -14.78 24.46 12.20
N PHE A 70 -14.22 23.30 11.88
CA PHE A 70 -12.79 23.13 11.62
C PHE A 70 -12.53 22.79 10.15
N GLU A 71 -11.35 23.20 9.64
CA GLU A 71 -10.88 22.83 8.31
C GLU A 71 -10.86 21.31 8.17
N ASP A 72 -11.26 20.81 7.01
CA ASP A 72 -11.21 19.38 6.73
C ASP A 72 -9.79 18.85 6.94
N VAL A 73 -9.74 17.74 7.65
CA VAL A 73 -8.47 17.08 7.94
C VAL A 73 -8.00 16.34 6.70
N GLU A 74 -6.77 16.62 6.30
CA GLU A 74 -6.15 15.94 5.18
C GLU A 74 -6.14 14.42 5.37
N LYS A 75 -6.27 13.68 4.28
CA LYS A 75 -6.34 12.20 4.27
C LYS A 75 -5.18 11.49 4.97
N THR A 76 -4.11 12.21 5.25
CA THR A 76 -2.91 11.71 5.96
C THR A 76 -2.98 11.81 7.47
N GLN A 77 -3.96 12.54 8.02
CA GLN A 77 -4.01 12.76 9.46
C GLN A 77 -4.63 11.56 10.18
N ILE A 78 -4.14 11.33 11.38
CA ILE A 78 -4.47 10.15 12.19
C ILE A 78 -5.93 10.14 12.61
N LEU A 79 -6.51 11.32 12.77
CA LEU A 79 -7.87 11.52 13.25
C LEU A 79 -8.71 12.12 12.13
N ASN A 80 -9.46 11.29 11.41
CA ASN A 80 -10.45 11.76 10.43
C ASN A 80 -11.83 11.68 11.06
N ALA A 81 -12.35 12.80 11.54
CA ALA A 81 -13.64 12.88 12.18
C ALA A 81 -14.50 13.96 11.55
N ASP A 82 -15.75 13.67 11.27
CA ASP A 82 -16.74 14.67 10.81
C ASP A 82 -17.21 15.55 11.97
N ILE A 83 -17.25 14.99 13.19
CA ILE A 83 -17.79 15.65 14.37
C ILE A 83 -16.87 15.39 15.57
N VAL A 84 -16.54 16.45 16.28
CA VAL A 84 -15.81 16.41 17.56
C VAL A 84 -16.76 16.87 18.66
N ILE A 85 -16.88 16.08 19.72
CA ILE A 85 -17.77 16.35 20.87
C ILE A 85 -17.00 16.29 22.17
N ASN A 86 -17.55 16.88 23.21
CA ASN A 86 -16.93 16.89 24.53
C ASN A 86 -16.91 15.49 25.13
N GLN A 87 -15.79 15.08 25.73
CA GLN A 87 -15.60 13.78 26.37
C GLN A 87 -16.65 13.49 27.47
N ASN A 88 -17.03 14.51 28.24
CA ASN A 88 -18.02 14.37 29.30
C ASN A 88 -19.44 14.07 28.79
N PHE A 89 -19.67 14.18 27.48
CA PHE A 89 -20.90 13.69 26.86
C PHE A 89 -21.09 12.18 27.08
N TYR A 90 -20.01 11.45 27.19
CA TYR A 90 -20.00 10.00 27.34
C TYR A 90 -20.11 9.51 28.79
N ASP A 91 -19.79 10.34 29.80
CA ASP A 91 -19.96 9.99 31.22
C ASP A 91 -21.42 9.73 31.61
N TYR A 92 -22.36 10.05 30.72
CA TYR A 92 -23.77 9.75 30.89
C TYR A 92 -24.14 8.28 30.70
N GLN A 93 -23.27 7.50 30.04
CA GLN A 93 -23.51 6.05 29.83
C GLN A 93 -22.39 5.24 30.50
N LYS A 94 -22.50 5.05 31.80
CA LYS A 94 -21.54 4.31 32.65
C LYS A 94 -21.32 2.83 32.26
N ASP A 95 -22.05 2.30 31.29
CA ASP A 95 -22.07 0.86 30.98
C ASP A 95 -21.48 0.50 29.61
N ALA A 96 -21.05 1.43 28.79
CA ALA A 96 -20.52 1.12 27.48
C ALA A 96 -18.98 1.15 27.44
N LEU A 97 -18.39 -0.02 27.45
CA LEU A 97 -16.96 -0.24 27.22
C LEU A 97 -16.64 -0.12 25.72
N PHE A 98 -16.39 1.11 25.25
CA PHE A 98 -15.85 1.28 23.90
C PHE A 98 -14.32 1.31 23.93
N PRO A 99 -13.64 0.68 22.98
CA PRO A 99 -12.20 0.81 22.85
C PRO A 99 -11.85 2.27 22.51
N CYS A 100 -11.26 2.98 23.45
CA CYS A 100 -10.83 4.36 23.29
C CYS A 100 -9.32 4.44 23.07
N GLY A 101 -8.90 5.14 22.04
CA GLY A 101 -7.50 5.57 21.89
C GLY A 101 -7.26 6.85 22.71
N ASN A 102 -6.34 6.82 23.66
CA ASN A 102 -5.97 8.00 24.44
C ASN A 102 -4.67 8.60 23.92
N LEU A 103 -4.68 9.92 23.68
CA LEU A 103 -3.47 10.69 23.35
C LEU A 103 -3.04 11.45 24.60
N LEU A 104 -1.74 11.36 24.93
CA LEU A 104 -1.16 12.03 26.07
C LEU A 104 -0.05 12.98 25.60
N HIS A 105 -0.10 14.22 26.06
CA HIS A 105 1.03 15.14 25.95
C HIS A 105 1.92 14.97 27.17
N ILE A 106 3.12 14.50 26.95
CA ILE A 106 4.06 14.12 28.01
C ILE A 106 5.23 15.10 27.97
N SER A 107 5.71 15.51 29.12
CA SER A 107 6.93 16.31 29.26
C SER A 107 8.14 15.55 28.71
N ASP A 108 9.07 16.26 28.08
CA ASP A 108 10.28 15.66 27.49
C ASP A 108 11.15 14.90 28.49
N ASP A 109 11.05 15.26 29.78
CA ASP A 109 11.83 14.66 30.87
C ASP A 109 11.08 13.53 31.62
N ALA A 110 9.88 13.14 31.18
CA ALA A 110 9.08 12.13 31.86
C ALA A 110 9.58 10.70 31.61
N ASP A 111 9.72 9.92 32.70
CA ASP A 111 9.98 8.49 32.61
C ASP A 111 8.69 7.74 32.25
N LEU A 112 8.64 7.24 31.00
CA LEU A 112 7.48 6.52 30.45
C LEU A 112 7.17 5.23 31.22
N THR A 113 8.19 4.60 31.82
CA THR A 113 8.02 3.37 32.58
C THR A 113 7.33 3.63 33.91
N GLU A 114 7.79 4.67 34.64
CA GLU A 114 7.19 5.11 35.88
C GLU A 114 5.77 5.63 35.68
N LEU A 115 5.53 6.35 34.57
CA LEU A 115 4.21 6.82 34.19
C LEU A 115 3.26 5.65 33.88
N ALA A 116 3.72 4.63 33.15
CA ALA A 116 2.93 3.43 32.86
C ALA A 116 2.53 2.68 34.14
N GLU A 117 3.47 2.51 35.07
CA GLU A 117 3.21 1.89 36.37
C GLU A 117 2.25 2.73 37.22
N SER A 118 2.39 4.03 37.21
CA SER A 118 1.52 4.97 37.96
C SER A 118 0.07 4.91 37.43
N ILE A 119 -0.11 4.95 36.10
CA ILE A 119 -1.43 4.84 35.48
C ILE A 119 -2.02 3.46 35.78
N TYR A 120 -1.23 2.40 35.62
CA TYR A 120 -1.66 1.02 35.89
C TYR A 120 -2.14 0.85 37.34
N ASN A 121 -1.41 1.36 38.30
CA ASN A 121 -1.75 1.30 39.73
C ASN A 121 -2.93 2.23 40.11
N GLY A 122 -3.21 3.25 39.33
CA GLY A 122 -4.34 4.18 39.50
C GLY A 122 -5.64 3.71 38.86
N CYS A 123 -5.60 2.73 37.96
CA CYS A 123 -6.79 2.14 37.38
C CYS A 123 -7.43 1.19 38.42
N ASP A 124 -8.70 1.43 38.76
CA ASP A 124 -9.45 0.56 39.65
C ASP A 124 -9.41 -0.89 39.14
N ALA A 125 -8.99 -1.80 40.01
CA ALA A 125 -8.76 -3.22 39.74
C ALA A 125 -10.00 -4.01 39.28
N PHE A 126 -11.13 -3.35 39.08
CA PHE A 126 -12.39 -3.98 38.69
C PHE A 126 -12.39 -4.54 37.25
N MET A 127 -11.51 -4.03 36.38
CA MET A 127 -11.45 -4.44 34.97
C MET A 127 -10.43 -5.54 34.67
N PHE A 128 -9.48 -5.81 35.56
CA PHE A 128 -8.41 -6.76 35.28
C PHE A 128 -8.26 -7.76 36.41
N THR A 129 -8.62 -9.02 36.16
CA THR A 129 -8.16 -10.10 37.04
C THR A 129 -6.64 -10.14 37.03
N GLU A 130 -6.00 -10.30 38.20
CA GLU A 130 -4.55 -10.19 38.47
C GLU A 130 -3.60 -10.94 37.49
N LYS A 131 -4.11 -11.83 36.66
CA LYS A 131 -3.32 -12.61 35.70
C LYS A 131 -3.37 -12.11 34.25
N LEU A 132 -4.18 -11.10 33.93
CA LEU A 132 -4.46 -10.63 32.57
C LEU A 132 -4.21 -9.13 32.38
N ALA A 133 -3.54 -8.49 33.30
CA ALA A 133 -3.22 -7.08 33.15
C ALA A 133 -2.35 -6.84 31.92
N PRO A 134 -2.87 -6.20 30.86
CA PRO A 134 -2.05 -5.87 29.71
C PRO A 134 -0.96 -4.91 30.15
N LYS A 135 0.28 -5.16 29.73
CA LYS A 135 1.37 -4.26 29.96
C LYS A 135 1.07 -2.94 29.21
N LEU A 136 0.91 -1.86 29.95
CA LEU A 136 0.68 -0.54 29.37
C LEU A 136 1.93 -0.10 28.63
N THR A 137 1.80 0.20 27.35
CA THR A 137 2.90 0.67 26.51
C THR A 137 2.55 2.00 25.88
N PHE A 138 3.52 2.93 25.88
CA PHE A 138 3.38 4.19 25.19
C PHE A 138 4.05 4.10 23.81
N THR A 139 3.33 4.49 22.79
CA THR A 139 3.86 4.61 21.44
C THR A 139 3.84 6.07 21.04
N LYS A 140 4.98 6.59 20.57
CA LYS A 140 5.02 7.97 20.04
C LYS A 140 4.07 8.09 18.84
N LEU A 141 3.34 9.20 18.77
CA LEU A 141 2.43 9.46 17.66
C LEU A 141 3.14 9.38 16.30
N SER A 142 4.41 9.83 16.23
CA SER A 142 5.28 9.71 15.06
C SER A 142 5.73 8.26 14.76
N GLU A 143 5.54 7.33 15.69
CA GLU A 143 5.94 5.92 15.59
C GLU A 143 4.74 4.97 15.49
N LEU A 144 3.52 5.51 15.47
CA LEU A 144 2.31 4.72 15.26
C LEU A 144 2.38 4.04 13.88
N ASP A 145 2.34 2.72 13.86
CA ASP A 145 2.42 1.89 12.66
C ASP A 145 1.13 1.05 12.50
N VAL A 146 0.74 0.77 11.26
CA VAL A 146 -0.45 -0.03 10.90
C VAL A 146 -0.44 -1.44 11.50
N ASN A 147 0.72 -1.93 11.94
CA ASN A 147 0.91 -3.30 12.42
C ASN A 147 0.61 -3.51 13.91
N ILE A 148 0.09 -2.51 14.60
CA ILE A 148 -0.39 -2.70 15.97
C ILE A 148 -1.74 -3.39 15.87
N GLY A 149 -1.78 -4.69 16.19
CA GLY A 149 -2.92 -5.60 16.04
C GLY A 149 -4.13 -5.33 16.94
N ASP A 150 -4.30 -4.11 17.43
CA ASP A 150 -5.51 -3.62 18.08
C ASP A 150 -6.34 -2.77 17.10
N PRO A 151 -7.66 -2.83 17.17
CA PRO A 151 -8.54 -1.91 16.45
C PRO A 151 -8.35 -0.51 17.05
N ALA A 152 -7.23 0.12 16.74
CA ALA A 152 -7.02 1.51 17.08
C ALA A 152 -8.04 2.35 16.32
N PRO A 153 -8.60 3.39 16.92
CA PRO A 153 -9.57 4.29 16.26
C PRO A 153 -8.93 5.10 15.10
N PHE A 154 -7.75 4.73 14.68
CA PHE A 154 -6.93 5.42 13.69
C PHE A 154 -6.95 4.65 12.37
N GLU A 155 -7.88 4.98 11.49
CA GLU A 155 -8.09 4.28 10.21
C GLU A 155 -6.99 4.55 9.16
N ASN A 156 -6.21 5.62 9.29
CA ASN A 156 -5.23 6.08 8.30
C ASN A 156 -3.79 6.00 8.80
N LEU A 157 -3.43 4.92 9.49
CA LEU A 157 -2.07 4.73 9.94
C LEU A 157 -1.10 4.56 8.76
N TYR A 158 0.02 5.25 8.88
CA TYR A 158 1.08 5.32 7.91
C TYR A 158 1.88 4.02 7.85
N ASP A 159 1.96 3.40 6.68
CA ASP A 159 2.76 2.18 6.49
C ASP A 159 4.24 2.54 6.26
N ARG A 160 5.03 2.52 7.34
CA ARG A 160 6.48 2.79 7.30
C ARG A 160 7.25 1.78 6.46
N ALA A 161 6.80 0.53 6.40
CA ALA A 161 7.46 -0.49 5.60
C ALA A 161 7.28 -0.18 4.11
N LEU A 162 6.09 0.27 3.73
CA LEU A 162 5.79 0.71 2.37
C LEU A 162 6.65 1.95 2.01
N GLN A 163 6.74 2.94 2.89
CA GLN A 163 7.57 4.13 2.66
C GLN A 163 9.06 3.80 2.50
N LYS A 164 9.62 2.95 3.38
CA LYS A 164 11.02 2.52 3.26
C LYS A 164 11.27 1.82 1.93
N THR A 165 10.35 0.96 1.52
CA THR A 165 10.42 0.25 0.25
C THR A 165 10.35 1.23 -0.92
N PHE A 166 9.44 2.19 -0.88
CA PHE A 166 9.32 3.25 -1.88
C PHE A 166 10.60 4.09 -1.99
N THR A 167 11.11 4.56 -0.86
CA THR A 167 12.36 5.33 -0.81
C THR A 167 13.53 4.53 -1.39
N LEU A 168 13.64 3.24 -1.07
CA LEU A 168 14.66 2.35 -1.62
C LEU A 168 14.56 2.27 -3.16
N PHE A 169 13.37 2.09 -3.71
CA PHE A 169 13.16 2.06 -5.16
C PHE A 169 13.50 3.40 -5.83
N CYS A 170 13.14 4.53 -5.24
CA CYS A 170 13.52 5.85 -5.73
C CYS A 170 15.05 6.02 -5.81
N VAL A 171 15.76 5.59 -4.76
CA VAL A 171 17.23 5.64 -4.72
C VAL A 171 17.82 4.72 -5.81
N ILE A 172 17.30 3.51 -5.97
CA ILE A 172 17.75 2.58 -7.03
C ILE A 172 17.54 3.19 -8.42
N LEU A 173 16.38 3.78 -8.70
CA LEU A 173 16.10 4.45 -9.98
C LEU A 173 17.03 5.64 -10.22
N LEU A 174 17.29 6.45 -9.19
CA LEU A 174 18.22 7.57 -9.27
C LEU A 174 19.64 7.10 -9.61
N VAL A 175 20.11 6.06 -8.91
CA VAL A 175 21.42 5.44 -9.21
C VAL A 175 21.46 4.92 -10.65
N PHE A 176 20.41 4.27 -11.12
CA PHE A 176 20.32 3.82 -12.52
C PHE A 176 20.35 4.96 -13.51
N ALA A 177 19.63 6.04 -13.24
CA ALA A 177 19.63 7.22 -14.11
C ALA A 177 21.04 7.83 -14.21
N ILE A 178 21.74 7.97 -13.06
CA ILE A 178 23.11 8.47 -13.00
C ILE A 178 24.06 7.57 -13.80
N LEU A 179 24.02 6.27 -13.55
CA LEU A 179 24.89 5.30 -14.24
C LEU A 179 24.58 5.26 -15.74
N ASN A 180 23.30 5.29 -16.13
CA ASN A 180 22.90 5.33 -17.53
C ASN A 180 23.47 6.57 -18.24
N TYR A 181 23.38 7.75 -17.60
CA TYR A 181 23.98 8.98 -18.13
C TYR A 181 25.51 8.88 -18.26
N ILE A 182 26.19 8.32 -17.25
CA ILE A 182 27.65 8.13 -17.28
C ILE A 182 28.03 7.23 -18.46
N PHE A 183 27.38 6.07 -18.63
CA PHE A 183 27.69 5.15 -19.72
C PHE A 183 27.35 5.73 -21.09
N LEU A 184 26.23 6.46 -21.21
CA LEU A 184 25.89 7.18 -22.43
C LEU A 184 26.99 8.18 -22.81
N THR A 185 27.40 8.99 -21.84
CA THR A 185 28.46 10.01 -22.05
C THR A 185 29.81 9.37 -22.40
N LEU A 186 30.17 8.26 -21.73
CA LEU A 186 31.36 7.50 -22.04
C LEU A 186 31.30 6.85 -23.43
N ALA A 187 30.13 6.34 -23.83
CA ALA A 187 29.93 5.80 -25.18
C ALA A 187 30.14 6.84 -26.27
N PHE A 188 29.63 8.05 -26.06
CA PHE A 188 29.82 9.16 -27.02
C PHE A 188 31.11 9.95 -26.83
N SER A 189 31.92 9.67 -25.80
CA SER A 189 33.15 10.40 -25.49
C SER A 189 34.20 10.35 -26.64
N ARG A 190 34.18 9.29 -27.45
CA ARG A 190 35.14 9.16 -28.59
C ARG A 190 35.08 10.33 -29.57
N PHE A 191 33.90 10.81 -29.87
CA PHE A 191 33.74 11.97 -30.75
C PHE A 191 34.26 13.25 -30.09
N ARG A 192 34.09 13.36 -28.76
CA ARG A 192 34.53 14.50 -27.97
C ARG A 192 36.01 14.46 -27.61
N ILE A 193 36.61 13.25 -27.46
CA ILE A 193 38.03 13.11 -27.12
C ILE A 193 38.92 13.76 -28.19
N LYS A 194 38.64 13.60 -29.49
CA LYS A 194 39.39 14.27 -30.56
C LYS A 194 39.28 15.81 -30.44
N GLU A 195 38.08 16.33 -30.21
CA GLU A 195 37.87 17.78 -30.02
C GLU A 195 38.63 18.31 -28.80
N PHE A 196 38.52 17.61 -27.65
CA PHE A 196 39.20 18.01 -26.41
C PHE A 196 40.74 17.90 -26.55
N SER A 197 41.24 16.87 -27.24
CA SER A 197 42.65 16.69 -27.48
C SER A 197 43.23 17.82 -28.37
N ILE A 198 42.51 18.23 -29.41
CA ILE A 198 42.90 19.37 -30.24
C ILE A 198 42.94 20.66 -29.41
N ARG A 199 41.94 20.90 -28.57
CA ARG A 199 41.90 22.06 -27.67
C ARG A 199 43.05 22.06 -26.65
N MET A 200 43.41 20.89 -26.10
CA MET A 200 44.53 20.75 -25.18
C MET A 200 45.87 20.98 -25.90
N LEU A 201 46.03 20.54 -27.15
CA LEU A 201 47.19 20.83 -27.96
C LEU A 201 47.32 22.34 -28.29
N LEU A 202 46.20 23.05 -28.37
CA LEU A 202 46.12 24.51 -28.54
C LEU A 202 46.24 25.29 -27.20
N GLY A 203 46.59 24.61 -26.08
CA GLY A 203 46.91 25.25 -24.80
C GLY A 203 45.76 25.32 -23.79
N THR A 204 44.66 24.61 -24.01
CA THR A 204 43.61 24.55 -23.00
C THR A 204 43.99 23.58 -21.86
N ASP A 205 43.92 24.06 -20.61
CA ASP A 205 44.19 23.23 -19.42
C ASP A 205 43.14 22.13 -19.18
N LYS A 206 43.61 21.01 -18.63
CA LYS A 206 42.76 19.84 -18.25
C LYS A 206 41.64 20.24 -17.31
N VAL A 207 41.93 21.13 -16.34
CA VAL A 207 40.95 21.62 -15.37
C VAL A 207 39.81 22.38 -16.05
N ARG A 208 40.13 23.29 -16.98
CA ARG A 208 39.09 24.02 -17.73
C ARG A 208 38.22 23.11 -18.58
N THR A 209 38.78 22.06 -19.16
CA THR A 209 38.03 21.07 -19.93
C THR A 209 37.10 20.27 -19.00
N SER A 210 37.57 19.86 -17.81
CA SER A 210 36.75 19.16 -16.82
C SER A 210 35.60 20.02 -16.30
N ILE A 211 35.87 21.29 -15.95
CA ILE A 211 34.84 22.23 -15.49
C ILE A 211 33.78 22.43 -16.58
N LYS A 212 34.18 22.54 -17.86
CA LYS A 212 33.22 22.66 -18.96
C LYS A 212 32.28 21.43 -19.04
N ILE A 213 32.82 20.21 -18.93
CA ILE A 213 32.02 18.97 -18.96
C ILE A 213 31.04 18.93 -17.78
N ILE A 214 31.51 19.27 -16.58
CA ILE A 214 30.67 19.32 -15.37
C ILE A 214 29.58 20.40 -15.51
N ALA A 215 29.90 21.57 -16.03
CA ALA A 215 28.92 22.64 -16.27
C ALA A 215 27.85 22.23 -17.32
N GLU A 216 28.26 21.59 -18.42
CA GLU A 216 27.30 21.02 -19.39
C GLU A 216 26.38 19.99 -18.74
N THR A 217 26.94 19.10 -17.90
CA THR A 217 26.16 18.11 -17.15
C THR A 217 25.20 18.78 -16.19
N LEU A 218 25.62 19.82 -15.47
CA LEU A 218 24.77 20.56 -14.55
C LEU A 218 23.57 21.19 -15.27
N VAL A 219 23.79 21.81 -16.41
CA VAL A 219 22.70 22.40 -17.22
C VAL A 219 21.72 21.33 -17.68
N LEU A 220 22.22 20.21 -18.24
CA LEU A 220 21.36 19.12 -18.70
C LEU A 220 20.57 18.47 -17.55
N THR A 221 21.23 18.25 -16.42
CA THR A 221 20.58 17.69 -15.22
C THR A 221 19.51 18.65 -14.69
N SER A 222 19.81 19.96 -14.62
CA SER A 222 18.83 20.96 -14.16
C SER A 222 17.60 21.02 -15.07
N VAL A 223 17.79 20.97 -16.40
CA VAL A 223 16.68 20.92 -17.36
C VAL A 223 15.86 19.62 -17.16
N ALA A 224 16.53 18.48 -17.01
CA ALA A 224 15.86 17.20 -16.79
C ALA A 224 15.05 17.19 -15.48
N PHE A 225 15.60 17.72 -14.39
CA PHE A 225 14.90 17.88 -13.12
C PHE A 225 13.72 18.86 -13.24
N GLY A 226 13.89 19.97 -13.96
CA GLY A 226 12.78 20.91 -14.24
C GLY A 226 11.61 20.24 -14.95
N LEU A 227 11.90 19.43 -15.98
CA LEU A 227 10.88 18.61 -16.65
C LEU A 227 10.26 17.56 -15.71
N GLY A 228 11.10 16.95 -14.86
CA GLY A 228 10.64 16.00 -13.84
C GLY A 228 9.69 16.64 -12.82
N ILE A 229 9.98 17.85 -12.36
CA ILE A 229 9.11 18.62 -11.45
C ILE A 229 7.77 18.95 -12.13
N ILE A 230 7.78 19.39 -13.39
CA ILE A 230 6.54 19.64 -14.14
C ILE A 230 5.69 18.38 -14.25
N LEU A 231 6.34 17.23 -14.51
CA LEU A 231 5.66 15.94 -14.55
C LEU A 231 5.11 15.53 -13.16
N ALA A 232 5.89 15.77 -12.10
CA ALA A 232 5.49 15.47 -10.73
C ALA A 232 4.24 16.27 -10.34
N ILE A 233 4.20 17.58 -10.60
CA ILE A 233 3.03 18.44 -10.38
C ILE A 233 1.82 17.94 -11.19
N SER A 234 2.03 17.52 -12.44
CA SER A 234 0.94 17.01 -13.29
C SER A 234 0.34 15.70 -12.79
N LEU A 235 1.12 14.90 -12.06
CA LEU A 235 0.71 13.59 -11.52
C LEU A 235 0.38 13.63 -10.03
N GLU A 236 0.49 14.79 -9.39
CA GLU A 236 0.31 15.00 -7.94
C GLU A 236 -1.03 14.45 -7.45
N GLY A 237 -2.15 14.83 -8.09
CA GLY A 237 -3.48 14.34 -7.73
C GLY A 237 -3.61 12.81 -7.83
N SER A 238 -3.13 12.22 -8.93
CA SER A 238 -3.17 10.76 -9.11
C SER A 238 -2.27 10.02 -8.12
N ALA A 239 -1.11 10.61 -7.78
CA ALA A 239 -0.21 10.04 -6.79
C ALA A 239 -0.77 10.15 -5.37
N SER A 240 -1.41 11.27 -5.04
CA SER A 240 -2.09 11.49 -3.76
C SER A 240 -3.23 10.50 -3.54
N GLU A 241 -4.02 10.25 -4.58
CA GLU A 241 -5.09 9.24 -4.54
C GLU A 241 -4.53 7.82 -4.37
N LEU A 242 -3.49 7.46 -5.12
CA LEU A 242 -2.85 6.15 -5.07
C LEU A 242 -2.19 5.87 -3.71
N LEU A 243 -1.50 6.87 -3.15
CA LEU A 243 -0.79 6.73 -1.88
C LEU A 243 -1.67 7.05 -0.66
N ARG A 244 -2.88 7.54 -0.89
CA ARG A 244 -3.83 8.01 0.14
C ARG A 244 -3.19 9.04 1.08
N CYS A 245 -2.31 9.87 0.52
CA CYS A 245 -1.68 10.95 1.25
C CYS A 245 -1.67 12.20 0.37
N GLU A 246 -1.77 13.35 0.98
CA GLU A 246 -1.61 14.59 0.27
C GLU A 246 -0.12 14.78 -0.06
N ILE A 247 0.15 14.94 -1.36
CA ILE A 247 1.49 15.19 -1.87
C ILE A 247 1.47 16.62 -2.40
N ASP A 248 2.26 17.47 -1.78
CA ASP A 248 2.54 18.81 -2.28
C ASP A 248 4.03 18.92 -2.60
N VAL A 249 4.35 19.11 -3.87
CA VAL A 249 5.74 19.12 -4.35
C VAL A 249 6.53 20.33 -3.82
N PHE A 250 5.86 21.35 -3.28
CA PHE A 250 6.48 22.59 -2.81
C PHE A 250 6.00 23.05 -1.43
N SER A 251 5.48 22.15 -0.59
CA SER A 251 4.95 22.50 0.72
C SER A 251 5.96 23.21 1.63
N ASN A 252 7.24 22.84 1.54
CA ASN A 252 8.26 23.32 2.46
C ASN A 252 9.55 23.78 1.75
N ALA A 253 10.13 24.89 2.23
CA ALA A 253 11.44 25.37 1.75
C ALA A 253 12.57 24.33 1.92
N VAL A 254 12.43 23.41 2.89
CA VAL A 254 13.40 22.32 3.13
C VAL A 254 13.44 21.36 1.96
N GLU A 255 12.29 21.03 1.34
CA GLU A 255 12.19 20.14 0.18
C GLU A 255 12.87 20.75 -1.06
N VAL A 256 12.70 22.05 -1.27
CA VAL A 256 13.41 22.78 -2.34
C VAL A 256 14.92 22.71 -2.14
N VAL A 257 15.42 22.85 -0.91
CA VAL A 257 16.86 22.71 -0.59
C VAL A 257 17.33 21.29 -0.90
N TRP A 258 16.60 20.25 -0.52
CA TRP A 258 16.93 18.86 -0.86
C TRP A 258 16.93 18.62 -2.36
N ALA A 259 15.95 19.15 -3.09
CA ALA A 259 15.92 19.05 -4.56
C ALA A 259 17.19 19.67 -5.19
N ILE A 260 17.61 20.85 -4.74
CA ILE A 260 18.86 21.50 -5.21
C ILE A 260 20.08 20.64 -4.88
N ILE A 261 20.18 20.09 -3.67
CA ILE A 261 21.26 19.19 -3.25
C ILE A 261 21.31 17.96 -4.17
N ILE A 262 20.17 17.32 -4.43
CA ILE A 262 20.08 16.15 -5.31
C ILE A 262 20.53 16.51 -6.73
N ILE A 263 20.11 17.65 -7.28
CA ILE A 263 20.55 18.12 -8.61
C ILE A 263 22.06 18.28 -8.65
N VAL A 264 22.66 18.96 -7.66
CA VAL A 264 24.10 19.21 -7.59
C VAL A 264 24.87 17.90 -7.46
N VAL A 265 24.49 17.04 -6.53
CA VAL A 265 25.13 15.73 -6.29
C VAL A 265 25.03 14.85 -7.53
N THR A 266 23.86 14.76 -8.14
CA THR A 266 23.63 13.99 -9.37
C THR A 266 24.49 14.51 -10.51
N SER A 267 24.57 15.84 -10.69
CA SER A 267 25.38 16.48 -11.73
C SER A 267 26.87 16.22 -11.53
N LEU A 268 27.34 16.31 -10.28
CA LEU A 268 28.75 16.05 -9.96
C LEU A 268 29.10 14.58 -10.21
N LEU A 269 28.30 13.64 -9.69
CA LEU A 269 28.53 12.20 -9.90
C LEU A 269 28.50 11.82 -11.38
N SER A 270 27.54 12.36 -12.12
CA SER A 270 27.40 12.10 -13.56
C SER A 270 28.45 12.78 -14.40
N GLY A 271 29.00 13.94 -13.99
CA GLY A 271 29.95 14.74 -14.73
C GLY A 271 31.42 14.40 -14.45
N ILE A 272 31.76 14.04 -13.20
CA ILE A 272 33.17 13.80 -12.79
C ILE A 272 33.78 12.62 -13.56
N ILE A 273 33.09 11.49 -13.65
CA ILE A 273 33.59 10.27 -14.31
C ILE A 273 33.88 10.50 -15.79
N PRO A 274 32.97 11.08 -16.61
CA PRO A 274 33.26 11.43 -17.98
C PRO A 274 34.38 12.49 -18.12
N ALA A 275 34.41 13.49 -17.22
CA ALA A 275 35.47 14.51 -17.23
C ALA A 275 36.85 13.90 -17.02
N PHE A 276 37.03 13.07 -15.99
CA PHE A 276 38.26 12.33 -15.74
C PHE A 276 38.63 11.42 -16.92
N SER A 277 37.67 10.62 -17.40
CA SER A 277 37.96 9.71 -18.53
C SER A 277 38.38 10.41 -19.80
N SER A 278 37.92 11.65 -20.05
CA SER A 278 38.24 12.46 -21.23
C SER A 278 39.58 13.17 -21.10
N THR A 279 40.02 13.51 -19.89
CA THR A 279 41.26 14.26 -19.63
C THR A 279 42.47 13.39 -19.30
N LEU A 280 42.26 12.10 -18.98
CA LEU A 280 43.35 11.13 -18.75
C LEU A 280 43.96 10.56 -20.04
N VAL A 281 43.32 10.75 -21.18
CA VAL A 281 43.84 10.28 -22.46
C VAL A 281 44.92 11.23 -22.93
N ASP A 282 46.08 10.66 -23.34
CA ASP A 282 47.17 11.45 -23.96
C ASP A 282 46.66 12.07 -25.27
N PRO A 283 46.72 13.41 -25.40
CA PRO A 283 46.22 14.11 -26.57
C PRO A 283 46.84 13.64 -27.90
N ILE A 284 48.11 13.26 -27.91
CA ILE A 284 48.82 12.80 -29.11
C ILE A 284 48.27 11.43 -29.55
N ASN A 285 48.10 10.51 -28.63
CA ASN A 285 47.58 9.15 -28.89
C ASN A 285 46.09 9.20 -29.26
N ALA A 286 45.34 10.16 -28.71
CA ALA A 286 43.93 10.37 -29.04
C ALA A 286 43.74 10.86 -30.49
N VAL A 287 44.61 11.73 -30.97
CA VAL A 287 44.59 12.22 -32.36
C VAL A 287 45.03 11.13 -33.33
N LYS A 288 46.01 10.28 -32.94
CA LYS A 288 46.44 9.12 -33.73
C LYS A 288 45.49 7.94 -33.73
N GLY A 289 44.44 7.97 -32.94
CA GLY A 289 43.44 6.86 -32.89
C GLY A 289 43.84 5.64 -32.04
N GLU A 290 45.01 5.68 -31.38
CA GLU A 290 45.52 4.59 -30.55
C GLU A 290 44.97 4.65 -29.12
N THR A 291 43.70 4.31 -28.91
CA THR A 291 43.13 4.24 -27.57
C THR A 291 42.95 2.77 -27.13
N ARG A 292 43.41 2.42 -25.90
CA ARG A 292 43.31 1.08 -25.31
C ARG A 292 41.84 0.59 -25.27
N ARG A 293 41.57 -0.57 -25.91
CA ARG A 293 40.22 -1.09 -26.21
C ARG A 293 39.59 -1.92 -25.09
N THR A 294 40.36 -2.53 -24.20
CA THR A 294 39.92 -3.72 -23.43
C THR A 294 39.12 -3.44 -22.16
N ASP A 295 39.39 -2.34 -21.44
CA ASP A 295 38.81 -2.16 -20.11
C ASP A 295 37.36 -1.64 -20.13
N LYS A 296 36.98 -0.92 -21.19
CA LYS A 296 35.64 -0.30 -21.29
C LYS A 296 34.51 -1.30 -21.62
N GLU A 297 34.80 -2.40 -22.32
CA GLU A 297 33.82 -3.43 -22.65
C GLU A 297 33.38 -4.20 -21.41
N PHE A 298 34.30 -4.47 -20.47
CA PHE A 298 34.01 -5.16 -19.24
C PHE A 298 33.04 -4.38 -18.36
N PHE A 299 33.30 -3.09 -18.13
CA PHE A 299 32.42 -2.24 -17.33
C PHE A 299 31.02 -2.10 -17.94
N ALA A 300 30.91 -1.95 -19.26
CA ALA A 300 29.64 -1.87 -19.95
C ALA A 300 28.82 -3.17 -19.80
N LYS A 301 29.48 -4.33 -19.94
CA LYS A 301 28.84 -5.65 -19.74
C LYS A 301 28.43 -5.87 -18.30
N ALA A 302 29.28 -5.52 -17.34
CA ALA A 302 28.97 -5.61 -15.92
C ALA A 302 27.75 -4.75 -15.55
N PHE A 303 27.70 -3.52 -16.06
CA PHE A 303 26.56 -2.62 -15.83
C PHE A 303 25.25 -3.18 -16.39
N ILE A 304 25.23 -3.66 -17.64
CA ILE A 304 24.06 -4.29 -18.25
C ILE A 304 23.61 -5.50 -17.41
N GLY A 305 24.57 -6.32 -16.94
CA GLY A 305 24.28 -7.45 -16.08
C GLY A 305 23.62 -7.02 -14.76
N ILE A 306 24.20 -6.05 -14.04
CA ILE A 306 23.66 -5.54 -12.78
C ILE A 306 22.26 -4.96 -12.99
N GLN A 307 22.10 -4.09 -14.01
CA GLN A 307 20.80 -3.47 -14.28
C GLN A 307 19.74 -4.49 -14.68
N GLY A 308 20.09 -5.46 -15.55
CA GLY A 308 19.21 -6.57 -15.92
C GLY A 308 18.85 -7.46 -14.72
N GLY A 309 19.83 -7.73 -13.83
CA GLY A 309 19.61 -8.48 -12.59
C GLY A 309 18.61 -7.79 -11.66
N ILE A 310 18.75 -6.49 -11.45
CA ILE A 310 17.79 -5.71 -10.62
C ILE A 310 16.41 -5.66 -11.29
N CYS A 311 16.33 -5.52 -12.63
CA CYS A 311 15.06 -5.65 -13.35
C CYS A 311 14.38 -7.00 -13.08
N ILE A 312 15.13 -8.10 -13.12
CA ILE A 312 14.60 -9.44 -12.82
C ILE A 312 14.02 -9.48 -11.39
N ILE A 313 14.73 -8.93 -10.41
CA ILE A 313 14.26 -8.89 -9.00
C ILE A 313 12.94 -8.10 -8.92
N ILE A 314 12.89 -6.88 -9.42
CA ILE A 314 11.72 -6.00 -9.29
C ILE A 314 10.50 -6.60 -10.03
N ILE A 315 10.70 -7.11 -11.24
CA ILE A 315 9.62 -7.76 -12.02
C ILE A 315 9.13 -9.02 -11.30
N SER A 316 10.03 -9.83 -10.71
CA SER A 316 9.66 -11.02 -9.93
C SER A 316 8.81 -10.64 -8.72
N ILE A 317 9.18 -9.58 -8.00
CA ILE A 317 8.40 -9.07 -6.85
C ILE A 317 7.02 -8.60 -7.32
N ALA A 318 6.93 -7.81 -8.40
CA ALA A 318 5.67 -7.32 -8.93
C ALA A 318 4.71 -8.46 -9.33
N ILE A 319 5.24 -9.47 -10.03
CA ILE A 319 4.47 -10.65 -10.42
C ILE A 319 4.03 -11.47 -9.20
N ALA A 320 4.93 -11.67 -8.22
CA ALA A 320 4.62 -12.39 -6.99
C ALA A 320 3.51 -11.70 -6.21
N MET A 321 3.60 -10.38 -6.03
CA MET A 321 2.57 -9.59 -5.34
C MET A 321 1.23 -9.66 -6.07
N PHE A 322 1.22 -9.57 -7.39
CA PHE A 322 -0.01 -9.69 -8.17
C PHE A 322 -0.71 -11.03 -7.94
N PHE A 323 0.01 -12.14 -8.07
CA PHE A 323 -0.58 -13.48 -7.87
C PHE A 323 -0.96 -13.74 -6.42
N GLN A 324 -0.17 -13.25 -5.46
CA GLN A 324 -0.47 -13.38 -4.04
C GLN A 324 -1.76 -12.63 -3.67
N THR A 325 -1.88 -11.36 -4.06
CA THR A 325 -3.09 -10.58 -3.77
C THR A 325 -4.32 -11.20 -4.43
N ARG A 326 -4.19 -11.66 -5.68
CA ARG A 326 -5.29 -12.36 -6.34
C ARG A 326 -5.70 -13.63 -5.58
N LYS A 327 -4.73 -14.44 -5.14
CA LYS A 327 -5.02 -15.65 -4.36
C LYS A 327 -5.71 -15.32 -3.01
N MET A 328 -5.35 -14.19 -2.40
CA MET A 328 -5.99 -13.75 -1.16
C MET A 328 -7.43 -13.28 -1.37
N ILE A 329 -7.70 -12.54 -2.45
CA ILE A 329 -9.04 -12.08 -2.81
C ILE A 329 -9.95 -13.28 -3.14
N ASP A 330 -9.44 -14.23 -3.91
CA ASP A 330 -10.17 -15.42 -4.37
C ASP A 330 -10.26 -16.52 -3.28
N ALA A 331 -9.62 -16.32 -2.12
CA ALA A 331 -9.61 -17.32 -1.07
C ALA A 331 -10.98 -17.42 -0.36
N PRO A 332 -11.51 -18.64 -0.09
CA PRO A 332 -12.83 -18.83 0.48
C PRO A 332 -12.97 -18.12 1.83
N LEU A 333 -14.01 -17.33 1.98
CA LEU A 333 -14.31 -16.56 3.20
C LEU A 333 -15.08 -17.40 4.22
N GLY A 334 -15.76 -18.46 3.76
CA GLY A 334 -16.69 -19.26 4.53
C GLY A 334 -18.11 -18.68 4.60
N TYR A 335 -18.35 -17.58 3.87
CA TYR A 335 -19.66 -16.98 3.66
C TYR A 335 -19.75 -16.37 2.26
N GLU A 336 -20.97 -16.13 1.79
CA GLU A 336 -21.24 -15.55 0.49
C GLU A 336 -21.15 -14.03 0.51
N THR A 337 -20.47 -13.46 -0.47
CA THR A 337 -20.39 -12.00 -0.68
C THR A 337 -21.01 -11.56 -2.01
N ASP A 338 -21.15 -12.49 -2.97
CA ASP A 338 -21.70 -12.19 -4.29
C ASP A 338 -23.20 -11.90 -4.20
N ARG A 339 -23.62 -10.77 -4.74
CA ARG A 339 -25.01 -10.29 -4.70
C ARG A 339 -25.55 -10.13 -3.28
N VAL A 340 -24.68 -9.82 -2.33
CA VAL A 340 -25.03 -9.49 -0.96
C VAL A 340 -24.76 -8.03 -0.71
N LEU A 341 -25.80 -7.29 -0.34
CA LEU A 341 -25.74 -5.87 -0.01
C LEU A 341 -25.84 -5.68 1.49
N THR A 342 -25.19 -4.67 2.00
CA THR A 342 -25.39 -4.15 3.35
C THR A 342 -26.14 -2.83 3.28
N LEU A 343 -27.09 -2.63 4.20
CA LEU A 343 -27.90 -1.43 4.32
C LEU A 343 -27.86 -0.93 5.77
N GLN A 344 -27.46 0.31 5.96
CA GLN A 344 -27.32 0.99 7.24
C GLN A 344 -28.13 2.28 7.28
N GLY A 345 -28.43 2.81 8.47
CA GLY A 345 -29.15 4.11 8.63
C GLY A 345 -30.67 3.96 8.61
N CYS A 346 -31.20 2.75 8.69
CA CYS A 346 -32.64 2.51 8.63
C CYS A 346 -33.26 2.12 9.97
N ASP A 347 -32.68 2.58 11.07
CA ASP A 347 -33.12 2.22 12.42
C ASP A 347 -34.54 2.71 12.71
N GLY A 348 -35.34 1.85 13.35
CA GLY A 348 -36.75 2.16 13.66
C GLY A 348 -37.72 1.99 12.50
N HIS A 349 -37.27 1.58 11.32
CA HIS A 349 -38.13 1.30 10.16
C HIS A 349 -38.26 -0.22 9.94
N ASP A 350 -39.47 -0.64 9.54
CA ASP A 350 -39.75 -2.03 9.20
C ASP A 350 -39.27 -2.37 7.77
N ILE A 351 -37.95 -2.45 7.62
CA ILE A 351 -37.27 -2.66 6.34
C ILE A 351 -37.66 -3.99 5.72
N GLU A 352 -37.85 -5.05 6.53
CA GLU A 352 -38.20 -6.37 6.04
C GLU A 352 -39.53 -6.34 5.28
N ASN A 353 -40.55 -5.62 5.78
CA ASN A 353 -41.82 -5.45 5.11
C ASN A 353 -41.75 -4.55 3.87
N HIS A 354 -40.89 -3.53 3.89
CA HIS A 354 -40.75 -2.61 2.76
C HIS A 354 -39.99 -3.21 1.59
N LEU A 355 -38.95 -4.00 1.86
CA LEU A 355 -38.05 -4.56 0.84
C LEU A 355 -38.32 -6.03 0.51
N GLY A 356 -38.92 -6.80 1.43
CA GLY A 356 -39.12 -8.25 1.26
C GLY A 356 -39.98 -8.67 0.06
N ASN A 357 -40.82 -7.75 -0.43
CA ASN A 357 -41.67 -7.98 -1.60
C ASN A 357 -41.04 -7.54 -2.92
N LEU A 358 -39.84 -6.97 -2.91
CA LEU A 358 -39.15 -6.56 -4.14
C LEU A 358 -38.63 -7.77 -4.92
N PRO A 359 -38.82 -7.82 -6.25
CA PRO A 359 -38.35 -8.94 -7.08
C PRO A 359 -36.82 -9.14 -7.01
N CYS A 360 -36.08 -8.07 -6.78
CA CYS A 360 -34.63 -8.09 -6.67
C CYS A 360 -34.14 -8.72 -5.34
N VAL A 361 -34.98 -8.80 -4.31
CA VAL A 361 -34.62 -9.29 -2.98
C VAL A 361 -34.95 -10.78 -2.86
N LYS A 362 -33.99 -11.58 -2.39
CA LYS A 362 -34.17 -13.02 -2.14
C LYS A 362 -34.42 -13.29 -0.65
N SER A 363 -33.57 -12.74 0.20
CA SER A 363 -33.67 -12.90 1.67
C SER A 363 -33.03 -11.70 2.36
N ILE A 364 -33.49 -11.41 3.57
CA ILE A 364 -33.03 -10.29 4.41
C ILE A 364 -32.66 -10.85 5.77
N GLY A 365 -31.57 -10.37 6.33
CA GLY A 365 -31.13 -10.66 7.68
C GLY A 365 -30.47 -9.44 8.30
N LYS A 366 -30.03 -9.56 9.54
CA LYS A 366 -29.30 -8.51 10.24
C LYS A 366 -28.00 -9.02 10.80
N ILE A 367 -26.95 -8.18 10.77
CA ILE A 367 -25.62 -8.45 11.31
C ILE A 367 -25.13 -7.24 12.11
N GLY A 368 -24.32 -7.48 13.15
CA GLY A 368 -23.79 -6.41 13.98
C GLY A 368 -22.78 -5.54 13.22
N ARG A 369 -21.96 -6.16 12.38
CA ARG A 369 -21.00 -5.51 11.50
C ARG A 369 -20.71 -6.41 10.29
N SER A 370 -20.33 -5.81 9.18
CA SER A 370 -19.92 -6.57 7.99
C SER A 370 -18.68 -7.44 8.30
N PRO A 371 -18.79 -8.77 8.19
CA PRO A 371 -17.68 -9.68 8.49
C PRO A 371 -16.50 -9.52 7.53
N VAL A 372 -16.73 -8.89 6.39
CA VAL A 372 -15.69 -8.54 5.41
C VAL A 372 -14.73 -7.49 5.97
N GLN A 373 -15.23 -6.60 6.82
CA GLN A 373 -14.41 -5.55 7.42
C GLN A 373 -13.75 -6.02 8.72
N LEU A 374 -14.55 -6.37 9.71
CA LEU A 374 -14.09 -6.77 11.05
C LEU A 374 -15.14 -7.65 11.75
N SER A 375 -14.75 -8.27 12.87
CA SER A 375 -15.73 -8.90 13.79
C SER A 375 -16.66 -7.86 14.41
N SER A 376 -17.86 -8.26 14.77
CA SER A 376 -18.82 -7.41 15.51
C SER A 376 -18.27 -7.01 16.89
N GLY A 377 -17.36 -7.80 17.42
CA GLY A 377 -16.68 -7.58 18.69
C GLY A 377 -15.89 -8.81 19.11
N SER A 378 -15.20 -8.73 20.22
CA SER A 378 -14.54 -9.89 20.84
C SER A 378 -15.00 -10.07 22.26
N THR A 379 -15.12 -11.32 22.69
CA THR A 379 -15.39 -11.69 24.08
C THR A 379 -14.37 -12.73 24.52
N GLN A 380 -14.21 -12.89 25.81
CA GLN A 380 -13.35 -13.93 26.35
C GLN A 380 -14.21 -15.04 26.93
N ALA A 381 -13.88 -16.26 26.60
CA ALA A 381 -14.49 -17.46 27.23
C ALA A 381 -13.42 -18.15 28.07
N ARG A 382 -13.80 -18.53 29.29
CA ARG A 382 -12.94 -19.33 30.13
C ARG A 382 -13.07 -20.78 29.74
N ILE A 383 -11.98 -21.39 29.32
CA ILE A 383 -11.91 -22.78 28.90
C ILE A 383 -10.89 -23.48 29.78
N GLY A 384 -11.39 -24.15 30.81
CA GLY A 384 -10.54 -24.72 31.86
C GLY A 384 -9.77 -23.64 32.62
N ASN A 385 -8.44 -23.67 32.54
CA ASN A 385 -7.57 -22.69 33.15
C ASN A 385 -7.17 -21.55 32.20
N ASP A 386 -7.50 -21.63 30.91
CA ASP A 386 -7.13 -20.66 29.89
C ASP A 386 -8.32 -19.74 29.57
N MET A 387 -7.97 -18.48 29.22
CA MET A 387 -8.92 -17.53 28.64
C MET A 387 -8.69 -17.50 27.13
N ILE A 388 -9.72 -17.85 26.37
CA ILE A 388 -9.66 -17.83 24.91
C ILE A 388 -10.47 -16.64 24.40
N LYS A 389 -9.87 -15.87 23.49
CA LYS A 389 -10.54 -14.78 22.79
C LYS A 389 -11.47 -15.37 21.72
N LEU A 390 -12.74 -14.99 21.76
CA LEU A 390 -13.74 -15.32 20.76
C LEU A 390 -14.03 -14.08 19.93
N ASN A 391 -13.76 -14.13 18.63
CA ASN A 391 -14.13 -13.08 17.68
C ASN A 391 -15.56 -13.34 17.20
N ARG A 392 -16.47 -12.41 17.44
CA ARG A 392 -17.91 -12.64 17.23
C ARG A 392 -18.40 -12.05 15.91
N LEU A 393 -19.27 -12.80 15.24
CA LEU A 393 -20.24 -12.31 14.28
C LEU A 393 -21.62 -12.31 14.99
N ASP A 394 -22.07 -11.15 15.39
CA ASP A 394 -23.40 -10.99 15.95
C ASP A 394 -24.40 -10.93 14.78
N CYS A 395 -25.40 -11.80 14.77
CA CYS A 395 -26.33 -11.88 13.66
C CYS A 395 -27.71 -12.42 14.06
N SER A 396 -28.71 -12.12 13.23
CA SER A 396 -30.02 -12.75 13.29
C SER A 396 -29.97 -14.17 12.68
N ILE A 397 -30.91 -15.01 13.02
CA ILE A 397 -31.02 -16.37 12.44
C ILE A 397 -31.15 -16.29 10.91
N SER A 398 -31.94 -15.34 10.38
CA SER A 398 -32.13 -15.14 8.94
C SER A 398 -30.83 -14.74 8.22
N ALA A 399 -29.89 -14.09 8.90
CA ALA A 399 -28.62 -13.71 8.29
C ALA A 399 -27.73 -14.91 7.97
N LEU A 400 -27.86 -16.02 8.67
CA LEU A 400 -27.13 -17.27 8.34
C LEU A 400 -27.48 -17.76 6.94
N GLU A 401 -28.76 -17.69 6.56
CA GLU A 401 -29.21 -18.05 5.20
C GLU A 401 -28.70 -17.05 4.15
N VAL A 402 -28.78 -15.74 4.46
CA VAL A 402 -28.29 -14.67 3.56
C VAL A 402 -26.81 -14.83 3.26
N LEU A 403 -26.02 -15.14 4.28
CA LEU A 403 -24.57 -15.33 4.19
C LEU A 403 -24.16 -16.73 3.74
N GLY A 404 -25.11 -17.68 3.62
CA GLY A 404 -24.81 -19.07 3.25
C GLY A 404 -23.92 -19.79 4.26
N ILE A 405 -23.99 -19.41 5.53
CA ILE A 405 -23.19 -20.04 6.59
C ILE A 405 -23.88 -21.34 7.02
N GLU A 406 -23.19 -22.46 6.89
CA GLU A 406 -23.74 -23.78 7.23
C GLU A 406 -23.40 -24.17 8.67
N ILE A 407 -24.39 -24.60 9.40
CA ILE A 407 -24.22 -25.22 10.72
C ILE A 407 -23.81 -26.67 10.50
N ALA A 408 -22.60 -27.03 10.96
CA ALA A 408 -22.05 -28.36 10.81
C ALA A 408 -22.61 -29.33 11.87
N GLU A 409 -22.75 -28.87 13.11
CA GLU A 409 -23.29 -29.66 14.21
C GLU A 409 -24.05 -28.74 15.18
N GLN A 410 -25.21 -29.18 15.63
CA GLN A 410 -26.04 -28.48 16.60
C GLN A 410 -26.23 -29.35 17.85
N PHE A 411 -25.93 -28.79 19.01
CA PHE A 411 -26.02 -29.52 20.27
C PHE A 411 -27.44 -29.45 20.90
N ASN A 412 -28.15 -28.35 20.62
CA ASN A 412 -29.52 -28.11 21.08
C ASN A 412 -30.53 -28.39 19.96
N SER A 413 -31.77 -28.76 20.31
CA SER A 413 -32.83 -29.05 19.33
C SER A 413 -33.34 -27.82 18.57
N GLU A 414 -33.22 -26.63 19.16
CA GLU A 414 -33.68 -25.35 18.61
C GLU A 414 -32.58 -24.30 18.80
N ILE A 415 -32.52 -23.32 17.85
CA ILE A 415 -31.61 -22.19 17.93
C ILE A 415 -32.32 -21.07 18.69
N ASN A 416 -31.72 -20.63 19.78
CA ASN A 416 -32.25 -19.57 20.61
C ASN A 416 -31.39 -18.30 20.52
N VAL A 417 -31.98 -17.19 20.95
CA VAL A 417 -31.25 -15.96 21.14
C VAL A 417 -30.13 -16.15 22.18
N TRP A 418 -28.96 -15.61 21.92
CA TRP A 418 -27.70 -15.75 22.66
C TRP A 418 -26.97 -17.07 22.44
N ASP A 419 -27.48 -17.97 21.61
CA ASP A 419 -26.72 -19.14 21.22
C ASP A 419 -25.45 -18.77 20.51
N LYS A 420 -24.39 -19.51 20.81
CA LYS A 420 -23.06 -19.31 20.25
C LYS A 420 -22.64 -20.52 19.43
N PHE A 421 -22.18 -20.29 18.22
CA PHE A 421 -21.66 -21.34 17.35
C PHE A 421 -20.18 -21.03 17.06
N ILE A 422 -19.33 -22.01 17.30
CA ILE A 422 -17.86 -21.90 17.11
C ILE A 422 -17.51 -22.53 15.77
N THR A 423 -16.49 -22.01 15.09
CA THR A 423 -15.97 -22.60 13.85
C THR A 423 -15.38 -24.00 14.10
N GLU A 424 -15.38 -24.87 13.06
CA GLU A 424 -14.83 -26.23 13.15
C GLU A 424 -13.38 -26.23 13.62
N SER A 425 -12.53 -25.37 13.07
CA SER A 425 -11.13 -25.20 13.47
C SER A 425 -10.99 -24.72 14.92
N GLY A 426 -11.87 -23.81 15.34
CA GLY A 426 -11.93 -23.32 16.71
C GLY A 426 -12.35 -24.42 17.68
N TYR A 427 -13.37 -25.21 17.34
CA TYR A 427 -13.80 -26.35 18.10
C TYR A 427 -12.67 -27.36 18.30
N GLN A 428 -11.98 -27.74 17.22
CA GLN A 428 -10.86 -28.68 17.31
C GLN A 428 -9.72 -28.14 18.20
N SER A 429 -9.44 -26.84 18.13
CA SER A 429 -8.43 -26.18 18.96
C SER A 429 -8.80 -26.25 20.45
N ILE A 430 -10.07 -26.00 20.80
CA ILE A 430 -10.58 -26.06 22.16
C ILE A 430 -10.56 -27.51 22.68
N MET A 431 -11.02 -28.46 21.87
CA MET A 431 -11.02 -29.87 22.23
C MET A 431 -9.61 -30.40 22.50
N LYS A 432 -8.63 -29.99 21.73
CA LYS A 432 -7.22 -30.29 21.97
C LYS A 432 -6.72 -29.72 23.30
N SER A 433 -7.16 -28.52 23.66
CA SER A 433 -6.83 -27.89 24.94
C SER A 433 -7.49 -28.65 26.10
N TYR A 434 -8.74 -29.10 25.94
CA TYR A 434 -9.45 -29.94 26.94
C TYR A 434 -8.71 -31.26 27.16
N GLU A 435 -8.29 -31.93 26.09
CA GLU A 435 -7.53 -33.18 26.19
C GLU A 435 -6.22 -33.00 26.99
N VAL A 436 -5.47 -31.91 26.71
CA VAL A 436 -4.22 -31.58 27.42
C VAL A 436 -4.46 -31.28 28.90
N GLN A 437 -5.59 -30.64 29.24
CA GLN A 437 -5.93 -30.24 30.61
C GLN A 437 -6.71 -31.32 31.36
N GLY A 438 -7.13 -32.41 30.71
CA GLY A 438 -7.94 -33.47 31.31
C GLY A 438 -9.37 -33.03 31.66
N ILE A 439 -9.94 -32.11 30.90
CA ILE A 439 -11.31 -31.57 31.07
C ILE A 439 -12.27 -32.48 30.30
N ASP A 440 -13.49 -32.63 30.82
CA ASP A 440 -14.52 -33.41 30.13
C ASP A 440 -14.90 -32.73 28.80
N PRO A 441 -14.85 -33.42 27.66
CA PRO A 441 -15.29 -32.91 26.38
C PRO A 441 -16.74 -32.38 26.37
N GLU A 442 -17.62 -32.91 27.20
CA GLU A 442 -19.01 -32.45 27.32
C GLU A 442 -19.12 -31.01 27.86
N ASP A 443 -18.12 -30.52 28.58
CA ASP A 443 -18.12 -29.15 29.13
C ASP A 443 -18.15 -28.08 28.04
N ILE A 444 -17.81 -28.41 26.78
CA ILE A 444 -17.87 -27.47 25.65
C ILE A 444 -19.29 -26.99 25.39
N LYS A 445 -20.31 -27.79 25.73
CA LYS A 445 -21.72 -27.42 25.62
C LYS A 445 -22.12 -26.24 26.52
N THR A 446 -21.29 -25.92 27.51
CA THR A 446 -21.46 -24.72 28.34
C THR A 446 -20.92 -23.45 27.67
N VAL A 447 -20.05 -23.60 26.67
CA VAL A 447 -19.40 -22.50 25.96
C VAL A 447 -20.09 -22.19 24.63
N CYS A 448 -20.58 -23.23 23.93
CA CYS A 448 -21.24 -23.06 22.63
C CYS A 448 -22.43 -24.02 22.46
N SER A 449 -23.37 -23.63 21.61
CA SER A 449 -24.61 -24.38 21.28
C SER A 449 -24.42 -25.25 20.03
N GLY A 450 -23.29 -25.14 19.34
CA GLY A 450 -22.99 -25.94 18.16
C GLY A 450 -21.72 -25.48 17.41
N VAL A 451 -21.53 -26.11 16.28
CA VAL A 451 -20.35 -25.89 15.40
C VAL A 451 -20.81 -25.44 14.03
N VAL A 452 -20.16 -24.43 13.48
CA VAL A 452 -20.35 -23.92 12.10
C VAL A 452 -19.11 -24.19 11.26
N LYS A 453 -19.29 -24.25 9.94
CA LYS A 453 -18.13 -24.31 9.02
C LYS A 453 -17.22 -23.13 9.23
N ASP A 454 -15.93 -23.31 8.90
CA ASP A 454 -14.93 -22.25 9.06
C ASP A 454 -15.25 -21.02 8.23
N PHE A 455 -15.22 -19.87 8.87
CA PHE A 455 -15.33 -18.56 8.25
C PHE A 455 -14.31 -17.59 8.83
N ARG A 456 -14.09 -16.46 8.15
CA ARG A 456 -13.07 -15.48 8.51
C ARG A 456 -13.63 -14.07 8.57
N PHE A 457 -13.01 -13.24 9.40
CA PHE A 457 -13.26 -11.82 9.44
C PHE A 457 -12.19 -11.06 8.65
N GLY A 458 -12.62 -9.98 7.98
CA GLY A 458 -11.74 -9.01 7.36
C GLY A 458 -10.80 -9.55 6.31
N ASN A 459 -9.75 -8.79 6.08
CA ASN A 459 -8.68 -9.16 5.18
C ASN A 459 -7.88 -10.35 5.78
N ILE A 460 -7.63 -11.36 4.96
CA ILE A 460 -6.86 -12.55 5.34
C ILE A 460 -5.42 -12.24 5.81
N THR A 461 -4.94 -11.01 5.56
CA THR A 461 -3.63 -10.55 6.04
C THR A 461 -3.60 -10.28 7.53
N THR A 462 -4.75 -10.00 8.13
CA THR A 462 -4.89 -9.85 9.58
C THR A 462 -5.06 -11.21 10.23
N VAL A 463 -4.01 -11.71 10.88
CA VAL A 463 -4.15 -12.86 11.77
C VAL A 463 -4.95 -12.40 12.97
N THR A 464 -6.24 -12.73 13.00
CA THR A 464 -7.05 -12.50 14.19
C THR A 464 -6.70 -13.57 15.21
N ASP A 465 -6.02 -13.19 16.30
CA ASP A 465 -5.81 -14.08 17.43
C ASP A 465 -7.16 -14.45 18.02
N GLY A 466 -7.39 -15.75 18.25
CA GLY A 466 -8.61 -16.25 18.86
C GLY A 466 -9.43 -17.16 17.93
N VAL A 467 -10.57 -17.58 18.45
CA VAL A 467 -11.52 -18.46 17.78
C VAL A 467 -12.66 -17.63 17.21
N ASN A 468 -13.03 -17.86 15.96
CA ASN A 468 -14.19 -17.21 15.37
C ASN A 468 -15.48 -17.91 15.82
N CYS A 469 -16.47 -17.10 16.16
CA CYS A 469 -17.78 -17.60 16.56
C CYS A 469 -18.91 -16.71 16.04
N ILE A 470 -20.08 -17.27 15.95
CA ILE A 470 -21.35 -16.59 15.67
C ILE A 470 -22.12 -16.49 16.97
N THR A 471 -22.71 -15.34 17.25
CA THR A 471 -23.66 -15.16 18.35
C THR A 471 -25.00 -14.74 17.77
N ILE A 472 -26.03 -15.51 18.06
CA ILE A 472 -27.41 -15.18 17.65
C ILE A 472 -27.94 -14.09 18.57
N MET A 473 -28.28 -12.95 18.01
CA MET A 473 -28.74 -11.78 18.74
C MET A 473 -30.20 -11.44 18.40
N PRO A 474 -30.95 -10.76 19.30
CA PRO A 474 -32.23 -10.18 18.94
C PRO A 474 -32.07 -9.22 17.75
N ALA A 475 -32.98 -9.32 16.76
CA ALA A 475 -32.90 -8.50 15.56
C ALA A 475 -32.95 -6.98 15.84
N ASP A 476 -33.61 -6.58 16.93
CA ASP A 476 -33.74 -5.17 17.36
C ASP A 476 -32.41 -4.58 17.88
N TRP A 477 -31.45 -5.43 18.26
CA TRP A 477 -30.14 -5.01 18.78
C TRP A 477 -29.08 -4.96 17.70
N ILE A 478 -29.44 -5.31 16.47
CA ILE A 478 -28.49 -5.42 15.34
C ILE A 478 -28.78 -4.31 14.33
N PRO A 479 -27.81 -3.40 14.08
CA PRO A 479 -28.07 -2.19 13.29
C PRO A 479 -27.97 -2.38 11.77
N LEU A 480 -27.24 -3.40 11.28
CA LEU A 480 -26.90 -3.52 9.88
C LEU A 480 -27.74 -4.59 9.20
N TYR A 481 -28.53 -4.21 8.20
CA TYR A 481 -29.22 -5.16 7.35
C TYR A 481 -28.28 -5.79 6.33
N VAL A 482 -28.44 -7.07 6.05
CA VAL A 482 -27.78 -7.81 5.00
C VAL A 482 -28.85 -8.40 4.08
N ILE A 483 -28.72 -8.14 2.77
CA ILE A 483 -29.75 -8.43 1.77
C ILE A 483 -29.13 -9.27 0.65
N LYS A 484 -29.65 -10.47 0.44
CA LYS A 484 -29.30 -11.30 -0.71
C LYS A 484 -30.16 -10.92 -1.90
N CYS A 485 -29.55 -10.65 -3.04
CA CYS A 485 -30.22 -10.21 -4.24
C CYS A 485 -30.31 -11.31 -5.30
N ASN A 486 -31.42 -11.28 -6.07
CA ASN A 486 -31.63 -12.15 -7.24
C ASN A 486 -31.03 -11.54 -8.52
N THR A 487 -30.90 -10.21 -8.57
CA THR A 487 -30.41 -9.44 -9.72
C THR A 487 -28.96 -9.01 -9.52
N GLU A 488 -28.40 -8.36 -10.52
CA GLU A 488 -27.08 -7.72 -10.41
C GLU A 488 -27.12 -6.60 -9.38
N GLU A 489 -26.00 -6.42 -8.64
CA GLU A 489 -25.87 -5.51 -7.50
C GLU A 489 -26.29 -4.07 -7.82
N HIS A 490 -25.86 -3.52 -8.96
CA HIS A 490 -26.22 -2.16 -9.36
C HIS A 490 -27.72 -1.96 -9.58
N GLN A 491 -28.40 -2.96 -10.14
CA GLN A 491 -29.85 -2.90 -10.33
C GLN A 491 -30.59 -3.00 -8.99
N ALA A 492 -30.13 -3.92 -8.13
CA ALA A 492 -30.69 -4.08 -6.81
C ALA A 492 -30.53 -2.81 -5.95
N ILE A 493 -29.35 -2.19 -5.97
CA ILE A 493 -29.09 -0.93 -5.26
C ILE A 493 -30.04 0.17 -5.75
N ALA A 494 -30.25 0.30 -7.05
CA ALA A 494 -31.16 1.31 -7.60
C ALA A 494 -32.62 1.05 -7.15
N GLU A 495 -33.15 -0.18 -7.30
CA GLU A 495 -34.51 -0.55 -6.91
C GLU A 495 -34.75 -0.37 -5.40
N ILE A 496 -33.79 -0.78 -4.57
CA ILE A 496 -33.88 -0.64 -3.11
C ILE A 496 -33.83 0.85 -2.73
N SER A 497 -32.92 1.62 -3.32
CA SER A 497 -32.80 3.07 -3.04
C SER A 497 -34.06 3.82 -3.43
N ASP A 498 -34.67 3.52 -4.57
CA ASP A 498 -35.89 4.16 -5.01
C ASP A 498 -37.05 3.79 -4.07
N ARG A 499 -37.13 2.54 -3.65
CA ARG A 499 -38.15 2.08 -2.71
C ARG A 499 -38.02 2.73 -1.33
N LEU A 500 -36.81 2.88 -0.80
CA LEU A 500 -36.56 3.54 0.48
C LEU A 500 -36.95 5.02 0.42
N LYS A 501 -36.64 5.71 -0.66
CA LYS A 501 -37.08 7.11 -0.88
C LYS A 501 -38.59 7.25 -0.96
N GLU A 502 -39.29 6.32 -1.62
CA GLU A 502 -40.75 6.31 -1.68
C GLU A 502 -41.41 6.26 -0.30
N VAL A 503 -40.80 5.55 0.65
CA VAL A 503 -41.28 5.47 2.03
C VAL A 503 -40.65 6.51 2.95
N SER A 504 -40.06 7.56 2.36
CA SER A 504 -39.45 8.71 3.06
C SER A 504 -38.25 8.41 3.95
N ILE A 505 -37.55 7.30 3.70
CA ILE A 505 -36.26 7.00 4.32
C ILE A 505 -35.19 7.58 3.41
N ASN A 506 -34.51 8.64 3.84
CA ASN A 506 -33.54 9.37 3.01
C ASN A 506 -32.11 9.27 3.52
N ASP A 507 -31.92 8.90 4.78
CA ASP A 507 -30.60 8.78 5.41
C ASP A 507 -30.22 7.31 5.55
N PHE A 508 -29.77 6.74 4.44
CA PHE A 508 -29.34 5.34 4.38
C PHE A 508 -28.09 5.19 3.53
N GLU A 509 -27.29 4.20 3.85
CA GLU A 509 -26.11 3.80 3.09
C GLU A 509 -26.27 2.35 2.61
N ILE A 510 -26.16 2.14 1.29
CA ILE A 510 -26.15 0.80 0.68
C ILE A 510 -24.79 0.56 0.05
N SER A 511 -24.18 -0.57 0.40
CA SER A 511 -22.91 -0.98 -0.21
C SER A 511 -22.88 -2.48 -0.51
N SER A 512 -22.14 -2.86 -1.55
CA SER A 512 -21.91 -4.26 -1.88
C SER A 512 -20.88 -4.87 -0.92
N MET A 513 -21.15 -6.04 -0.36
CA MET A 513 -20.16 -6.79 0.43
C MET A 513 -18.93 -7.15 -0.40
N ARG A 514 -19.09 -7.36 -1.69
CA ARG A 514 -17.99 -7.64 -2.62
C ARG A 514 -17.09 -6.42 -2.80
N ASP A 515 -17.67 -5.23 -2.91
CA ASP A 515 -16.90 -3.99 -3.02
C ASP A 515 -16.18 -3.69 -1.71
N GLN A 516 -16.85 -3.88 -0.57
CA GLN A 516 -16.20 -3.79 0.75
C GLN A 516 -15.00 -4.74 0.86
N LEU A 517 -15.13 -5.98 0.37
CA LEU A 517 -14.02 -6.93 0.34
C LEU A 517 -12.86 -6.41 -0.52
N GLN A 518 -13.15 -5.83 -1.68
CA GLN A 518 -12.13 -5.26 -2.55
C GLN A 518 -11.43 -4.05 -1.92
N GLU A 519 -12.14 -3.26 -1.14
CA GLU A 519 -11.59 -2.12 -0.40
C GLU A 519 -10.63 -2.56 0.71
N THR A 520 -10.86 -3.69 1.36
CA THR A 520 -9.91 -4.21 2.36
C THR A 520 -8.54 -4.54 1.77
N PHE A 521 -8.46 -4.80 0.45
CA PHE A 521 -7.21 -5.07 -0.28
C PHE A 521 -6.65 -3.84 -1.04
N ILE A 522 -7.16 -2.65 -0.75
CA ILE A 522 -6.74 -1.46 -1.52
C ILE A 522 -5.26 -1.12 -1.29
N LYS A 523 -4.74 -1.39 -0.09
CA LYS A 523 -3.30 -1.18 0.23
C LYS A 523 -2.43 -2.09 -0.61
N GLU A 524 -2.80 -3.36 -0.73
CA GLU A 524 -2.09 -4.34 -1.56
C GLU A 524 -2.18 -3.97 -3.04
N LYS A 525 -3.36 -3.57 -3.52
CA LYS A 525 -3.55 -3.10 -4.90
C LYS A 525 -2.67 -1.87 -5.20
N ASN A 526 -2.65 -0.88 -4.31
CA ASN A 526 -1.83 0.32 -4.47
C ASN A 526 -0.33 -0.02 -4.46
N SER A 527 0.09 -0.94 -3.59
CA SER A 527 1.46 -1.44 -3.56
C SER A 527 1.85 -2.14 -4.87
N ILE A 528 0.96 -2.93 -5.47
CA ILE A 528 1.18 -3.57 -6.77
C ILE A 528 1.32 -2.52 -7.88
N VAL A 529 0.43 -1.53 -7.93
CA VAL A 529 0.49 -0.45 -8.93
C VAL A 529 1.80 0.30 -8.80
N MET A 530 2.21 0.64 -7.59
CA MET A 530 3.47 1.31 -7.31
C MET A 530 4.68 0.49 -7.77
N ILE A 531 4.81 -0.76 -7.35
CA ILE A 531 5.95 -1.61 -7.72
C ILE A 531 5.95 -1.90 -9.22
N SER A 532 4.77 -2.07 -9.84
CA SER A 532 4.66 -2.23 -11.28
C SER A 532 5.12 -0.99 -12.05
N THR A 533 4.81 0.20 -11.54
CA THR A 533 5.30 1.46 -12.11
C THR A 533 6.82 1.54 -12.05
N PHE A 534 7.43 1.18 -10.90
CA PHE A 534 8.89 1.09 -10.80
C PHE A 534 9.48 0.03 -11.75
N ALA A 535 8.84 -1.12 -11.90
CA ALA A 535 9.26 -2.16 -12.83
C ALA A 535 9.29 -1.62 -14.28
N VAL A 536 8.24 -0.91 -14.69
CA VAL A 536 8.16 -0.28 -16.02
C VAL A 536 9.28 0.75 -16.21
N LEU A 537 9.51 1.63 -15.22
CA LEU A 537 10.59 2.62 -15.27
C LEU A 537 11.97 1.96 -15.35
N CYS A 538 12.23 0.90 -14.58
CA CYS A 538 13.46 0.12 -14.65
C CYS A 538 13.66 -0.49 -16.05
N VAL A 539 12.60 -1.05 -16.63
CA VAL A 539 12.63 -1.61 -17.99
C VAL A 539 12.95 -0.53 -19.02
N LEU A 540 12.33 0.64 -18.95
CA LEU A 540 12.60 1.77 -19.85
C LEU A 540 14.05 2.22 -19.74
N LEU A 541 14.59 2.38 -18.53
CA LEU A 541 16.00 2.73 -18.32
C LEU A 541 16.93 1.64 -18.86
N THR A 542 16.57 0.37 -18.71
CA THR A 542 17.34 -0.75 -19.26
C THR A 542 17.34 -0.75 -20.78
N ILE A 543 16.21 -0.50 -21.42
CA ILE A 543 16.11 -0.35 -22.88
C ILE A 543 17.02 0.80 -23.36
N MET A 544 16.95 1.96 -22.70
CA MET A 544 17.78 3.11 -23.03
C MET A 544 19.28 2.78 -22.91
N ALA A 545 19.70 2.14 -21.82
CA ALA A 545 21.08 1.71 -21.62
C ALA A 545 21.55 0.75 -22.72
N ILE A 546 20.74 -0.28 -23.02
CA ILE A 546 21.07 -1.28 -24.05
C ILE A 546 21.17 -0.61 -25.41
N VAL A 547 20.23 0.26 -25.79
CA VAL A 547 20.25 0.98 -27.07
C VAL A 547 21.50 1.85 -27.16
N ALA A 548 21.87 2.58 -26.10
CA ALA A 548 23.05 3.41 -26.06
C ALA A 548 24.35 2.60 -26.22
N ILE A 549 24.50 1.55 -25.41
CA ILE A 549 25.71 0.73 -25.40
C ILE A 549 25.80 -0.12 -26.67
N SER A 550 24.67 -0.65 -27.17
CA SER A 550 24.66 -1.43 -28.41
C SER A 550 24.95 -0.56 -29.64
N SER A 551 24.50 0.70 -29.65
CA SER A 551 24.85 1.67 -30.70
C SER A 551 26.34 1.96 -30.70
N TYR A 552 26.94 2.17 -29.53
CA TYR A 552 28.39 2.34 -29.38
C TYR A 552 29.16 1.10 -29.83
N TYR A 553 28.73 -0.10 -29.39
CA TYR A 553 29.34 -1.37 -29.77
C TYR A 553 29.27 -1.60 -31.29
N SER A 554 28.13 -1.30 -31.90
CA SER A 554 27.92 -1.40 -33.35
C SER A 554 28.92 -0.52 -34.11
N GLN A 555 29.12 0.73 -33.67
CA GLN A 555 30.08 1.66 -34.29
C GLN A 555 31.53 1.18 -34.13
N MET A 556 31.90 0.65 -32.96
CA MET A 556 33.23 0.08 -32.74
C MET A 556 33.54 -1.13 -33.62
N LYS A 557 32.54 -1.98 -33.79
CA LYS A 557 32.68 -3.27 -34.51
C LYS A 557 32.39 -3.14 -36.02
N THR A 558 32.04 -1.94 -36.50
CA THR A 558 31.72 -1.72 -37.92
C THR A 558 32.85 -2.15 -38.83
N HIS A 559 34.09 -1.74 -38.53
CA HIS A 559 35.27 -2.08 -39.29
C HIS A 559 35.60 -3.59 -39.25
N ASP A 560 35.64 -4.18 -38.03
CA ASP A 560 35.88 -5.61 -37.85
C ASP A 560 34.79 -6.45 -38.55
N THR A 561 33.53 -5.97 -38.48
CA THR A 561 32.41 -6.63 -39.16
C THR A 561 32.50 -6.52 -40.67
N ALA A 562 32.98 -5.37 -41.19
CA ALA A 562 33.22 -5.20 -42.63
C ALA A 562 34.30 -6.17 -43.12
N ILE A 563 35.41 -6.30 -42.40
CA ILE A 563 36.47 -7.26 -42.70
C ILE A 563 35.91 -8.69 -42.69
N ASN A 564 35.21 -9.08 -41.60
CA ASN A 564 34.63 -10.42 -41.49
C ASN A 564 33.62 -10.74 -42.60
N LYS A 565 32.84 -9.74 -43.07
CA LYS A 565 31.93 -9.92 -44.21
C LYS A 565 32.69 -10.13 -45.52
N VAL A 566 33.82 -9.43 -45.75
CA VAL A 566 34.68 -9.66 -46.92
C VAL A 566 35.23 -11.09 -46.89
N PHE A 567 35.54 -11.63 -45.68
CA PHE A 567 35.98 -13.01 -45.49
C PHE A 567 34.83 -14.02 -45.43
N GLY A 568 33.58 -13.62 -45.77
CA GLY A 568 32.42 -14.54 -45.91
C GLY A 568 31.59 -14.79 -44.68
N ALA A 569 31.73 -13.96 -43.63
CA ALA A 569 30.86 -14.11 -42.46
C ALA A 569 29.39 -13.81 -42.77
N SER A 570 28.50 -14.73 -42.39
CA SER A 570 27.07 -14.59 -42.62
C SER A 570 26.45 -13.49 -41.71
N GLN A 571 25.42 -12.82 -42.20
CA GLN A 571 24.67 -11.81 -41.44
C GLN A 571 24.11 -12.40 -40.14
N LYS A 572 23.70 -13.69 -40.13
CA LYS A 572 23.23 -14.39 -38.91
C LYS A 572 24.30 -14.46 -37.81
N LYS A 573 25.55 -14.69 -38.20
CA LYS A 573 26.66 -14.71 -37.23
C LYS A 573 26.84 -13.37 -36.53
N VAL A 574 26.84 -12.29 -37.28
CA VAL A 574 26.94 -10.92 -36.72
C VAL A 574 25.79 -10.62 -35.75
N PHE A 575 24.56 -11.04 -36.10
CA PHE A 575 23.39 -10.88 -35.23
C PHE A 575 23.56 -11.64 -33.93
N TRP A 576 23.87 -12.92 -33.98
CA TRP A 576 24.03 -13.76 -32.79
C TRP A 576 25.20 -13.33 -31.92
N ASP A 577 26.33 -12.92 -32.49
CA ASP A 577 27.46 -12.39 -31.73
C ASP A 577 27.05 -11.13 -30.93
N MET A 578 26.21 -10.27 -31.52
CA MET A 578 25.70 -9.11 -30.82
C MET A 578 24.72 -9.50 -29.71
N VAL A 579 23.76 -10.39 -29.99
CA VAL A 579 22.80 -10.89 -28.98
C VAL A 579 23.54 -11.52 -27.80
N TRP A 580 24.52 -12.39 -28.05
CA TRP A 580 25.30 -13.06 -26.99
C TRP A 580 26.04 -12.08 -26.10
N ASN A 581 26.65 -11.03 -26.67
CA ASN A 581 27.40 -10.03 -25.91
C ASN A 581 26.55 -9.29 -24.86
N PHE A 582 25.26 -9.14 -25.10
CA PHE A 582 24.34 -8.44 -24.18
C PHE A 582 23.52 -9.41 -23.33
N THR A 583 23.23 -10.61 -23.80
CA THR A 583 22.44 -11.59 -23.08
C THR A 583 23.24 -12.31 -22.00
N VAL A 584 24.49 -12.70 -22.29
CA VAL A 584 25.36 -13.41 -21.34
C VAL A 584 25.57 -12.68 -20.02
N PRO A 585 25.86 -11.37 -19.97
CA PRO A 585 25.98 -10.64 -18.72
C PRO A 585 24.70 -10.71 -17.85
N ILE A 586 23.52 -10.68 -18.48
CA ILE A 586 22.23 -10.79 -17.77
C ILE A 586 22.01 -12.21 -17.25
N LEU A 587 22.37 -13.23 -18.05
CA LEU A 587 22.31 -14.63 -17.57
C LEU A 587 23.25 -14.87 -16.39
N ILE A 588 24.45 -14.30 -16.41
CA ILE A 588 25.37 -14.37 -15.27
C ILE A 588 24.76 -13.66 -14.05
N ALA A 589 24.21 -12.46 -14.24
CA ALA A 589 23.60 -11.71 -13.16
C ALA A 589 22.34 -12.41 -12.61
N SER A 590 21.59 -13.14 -13.44
CA SER A 590 20.39 -13.87 -13.00
C SER A 590 20.71 -14.98 -11.99
N VAL A 591 21.94 -15.54 -12.02
CA VAL A 591 22.40 -16.53 -11.03
C VAL A 591 22.42 -15.96 -9.61
N ILE A 592 22.59 -14.64 -9.47
CA ILE A 592 22.53 -13.92 -8.20
C ILE A 592 21.12 -13.32 -7.99
N ALA A 593 20.55 -12.74 -9.03
CA ALA A 593 19.29 -12.03 -8.95
C ALA A 593 18.11 -12.94 -8.57
N VAL A 594 18.05 -14.16 -9.15
CA VAL A 594 16.96 -15.10 -8.85
C VAL A 594 16.98 -15.58 -7.39
N PRO A 595 18.12 -16.02 -6.81
CA PRO A 595 18.20 -16.34 -5.38
C PRO A 595 17.84 -15.16 -4.47
N VAL A 596 18.26 -13.93 -4.80
CA VAL A 596 17.91 -12.74 -4.02
C VAL A 596 16.41 -12.48 -4.06
N ALA A 597 15.81 -12.55 -5.26
CA ALA A 597 14.36 -12.42 -5.40
C ALA A 597 13.61 -13.52 -4.64
N TYR A 598 14.10 -14.77 -4.70
CA TYR A 598 13.52 -15.88 -3.98
C TYR A 598 13.53 -15.65 -2.47
N LEU A 599 14.67 -15.30 -1.89
CA LEU A 599 14.79 -15.05 -0.44
C LEU A 599 13.88 -13.92 0.03
N TYR A 600 13.77 -12.84 -0.75
CA TYR A 600 12.90 -11.72 -0.42
C TYR A 600 11.42 -12.12 -0.50
N ILE A 601 11.00 -12.74 -1.60
CA ILE A 601 9.62 -13.16 -1.84
C ILE A 601 9.20 -14.23 -0.83
N ASP A 602 10.05 -15.21 -0.54
CA ASP A 602 9.75 -16.28 0.43
C ASP A 602 9.55 -15.70 1.83
N LYS A 603 10.46 -14.81 2.29
CA LYS A 603 10.32 -14.12 3.57
C LYS A 603 9.06 -13.27 3.64
N TRP A 604 8.72 -12.57 2.55
CA TRP A 604 7.52 -11.76 2.48
C TRP A 604 6.25 -12.63 2.49
N LEU A 605 6.22 -13.75 1.77
CA LEU A 605 5.09 -14.68 1.75
C LEU A 605 4.84 -15.35 3.10
N GLN A 606 5.86 -15.50 3.94
CA GLN A 606 5.70 -16.08 5.30
C GLN A 606 4.82 -15.22 6.21
N SER A 607 4.65 -13.93 5.90
CA SER A 607 3.75 -13.03 6.62
C SER A 607 2.27 -13.29 6.34
N TYR A 608 1.94 -14.14 5.35
CA TYR A 608 0.56 -14.40 4.94
C TYR A 608 0.13 -15.83 5.29
N PRO A 609 -1.07 -16.03 5.86
CA PRO A 609 -1.59 -17.35 6.18
C PRO A 609 -1.95 -18.16 4.92
N VAL A 610 -2.46 -17.48 3.87
CA VAL A 610 -2.71 -18.08 2.55
C VAL A 610 -1.68 -17.56 1.57
N ARG A 611 -0.83 -18.43 1.06
CA ARG A 611 0.29 -18.07 0.18
C ARG A 611 0.32 -18.89 -1.10
N ILE A 612 0.88 -18.31 -2.15
CA ILE A 612 1.16 -19.03 -3.39
C ILE A 612 2.21 -20.12 -3.12
N GLU A 613 1.94 -21.34 -3.59
CA GLU A 613 2.80 -22.50 -3.33
C GLU A 613 3.93 -22.64 -4.35
N ASN A 614 3.66 -22.36 -5.62
CA ASN A 614 4.62 -22.53 -6.70
C ASN A 614 5.10 -21.18 -7.24
N THR A 615 6.21 -20.68 -6.72
CA THR A 615 6.84 -19.43 -7.14
C THR A 615 7.85 -19.60 -8.28
N PHE A 616 8.24 -20.83 -8.64
CA PHE A 616 9.30 -21.09 -9.64
C PHE A 616 8.97 -20.50 -11.01
N GLY A 617 7.70 -20.59 -11.44
CA GLY A 617 7.24 -20.00 -12.69
C GLY A 617 7.41 -18.48 -12.77
N ILE A 618 7.39 -17.78 -11.62
CA ILE A 618 7.57 -16.33 -11.54
C ILE A 618 8.99 -15.94 -11.96
N TYR A 619 10.01 -16.66 -11.47
CA TYR A 619 11.41 -16.37 -11.76
C TYR A 619 11.76 -16.67 -13.22
N ILE A 620 11.25 -17.77 -13.77
CA ILE A 620 11.42 -18.09 -15.19
C ILE A 620 10.70 -17.05 -16.06
N GLY A 621 9.50 -16.67 -15.70
CA GLY A 621 8.71 -15.67 -16.43
C GLY A 621 9.41 -14.30 -16.44
N SER A 622 9.89 -13.83 -15.31
CA SER A 622 10.61 -12.55 -15.19
C SER A 622 11.93 -12.55 -15.98
N LEU A 623 12.72 -13.64 -15.87
CA LEU A 623 13.95 -13.79 -16.65
C LEU A 623 13.65 -13.81 -18.17
N SER A 624 12.66 -14.58 -18.58
CA SER A 624 12.27 -14.66 -20.00
C SER A 624 11.79 -13.32 -20.55
N LEU A 625 11.03 -12.58 -19.77
CA LEU A 625 10.56 -11.24 -20.13
C LEU A 625 11.73 -10.26 -20.31
N VAL A 626 12.66 -10.22 -19.36
CA VAL A 626 13.85 -9.36 -19.45
C VAL A 626 14.70 -9.73 -20.67
N LEU A 627 14.95 -11.01 -20.91
CA LEU A 627 15.72 -11.46 -22.07
C LEU A 627 15.01 -11.11 -23.39
N MET A 628 13.69 -11.23 -23.46
CA MET A 628 12.90 -10.83 -24.63
C MET A 628 13.04 -9.34 -24.92
N ILE A 629 12.95 -8.48 -23.88
CA ILE A 629 13.12 -7.03 -23.98
C ILE A 629 14.51 -6.70 -24.49
N VAL A 630 15.55 -7.35 -23.96
CA VAL A 630 16.95 -7.18 -24.36
C VAL A 630 17.14 -7.53 -25.84
N VAL A 631 16.69 -8.70 -26.25
CA VAL A 631 16.80 -9.15 -27.65
C VAL A 631 16.05 -8.21 -28.58
N ALA A 632 14.83 -7.79 -28.21
CA ALA A 632 14.05 -6.83 -29.00
C ALA A 632 14.80 -5.49 -29.16
N SER A 633 15.36 -4.97 -28.06
CA SER A 633 16.10 -3.70 -28.06
C SER A 633 17.35 -3.74 -28.94
N ILE A 634 18.06 -4.87 -28.96
CA ILE A 634 19.29 -5.05 -29.75
C ILE A 634 18.98 -5.29 -31.23
N THR A 635 17.83 -5.89 -31.55
CA THR A 635 17.49 -6.29 -32.92
C THR A 635 17.59 -5.13 -33.89
N LEU A 636 17.10 -3.95 -33.54
CA LEU A 636 17.16 -2.76 -34.38
C LEU A 636 18.62 -2.34 -34.67
N GLN A 637 19.49 -2.41 -33.69
CA GLN A 637 20.89 -2.03 -33.83
C GLN A 637 21.68 -3.11 -34.63
N ALA A 638 21.36 -4.38 -34.39
CA ALA A 638 21.95 -5.49 -35.13
C ALA A 638 21.56 -5.43 -36.62
N ILE A 639 20.31 -5.09 -36.95
CA ILE A 639 19.87 -4.91 -38.34
C ILE A 639 20.64 -3.76 -39.00
N ARG A 640 20.86 -2.65 -38.32
CA ARG A 640 21.68 -1.54 -38.83
C ARG A 640 23.10 -1.99 -39.14
N LEU A 641 23.75 -2.71 -38.20
CA LEU A 641 25.09 -3.25 -38.40
C LEU A 641 25.16 -4.26 -39.55
N MET A 642 24.15 -5.12 -39.69
CA MET A 642 24.05 -6.07 -40.80
C MET A 642 23.89 -5.40 -42.16
N ARG A 643 23.24 -4.24 -42.25
CA ARG A 643 23.02 -3.49 -43.48
C ARG A 643 24.19 -2.59 -43.88
N THR A 644 25.25 -2.44 -43.06
CA THR A 644 26.42 -1.62 -43.36
C THR A 644 27.16 -2.16 -44.58
N ASN A 645 27.42 -1.27 -45.56
CA ASN A 645 28.16 -1.63 -46.76
C ASN A 645 29.67 -1.76 -46.42
N PRO A 646 30.28 -2.95 -46.64
CA PRO A 646 31.70 -3.17 -46.32
C PRO A 646 32.64 -2.16 -47.02
N ALA A 647 32.34 -1.79 -48.28
CA ALA A 647 33.17 -0.87 -49.03
C ALA A 647 33.19 0.56 -48.45
N GLU A 648 32.04 1.05 -47.94
CA GLU A 648 31.95 2.36 -47.31
C GLU A 648 32.57 2.36 -45.90
N ALA A 649 32.44 1.25 -45.17
CA ALA A 649 33.01 1.10 -43.84
C ALA A 649 34.54 1.07 -43.84
N LEU A 650 35.15 0.48 -44.87
CA LEU A 650 36.62 0.44 -45.07
C LEU A 650 37.19 1.73 -45.65
N LYS A 651 36.38 2.59 -46.30
CA LYS A 651 36.80 3.85 -46.91
C LYS A 651 36.80 5.03 -45.93
N LYS A 652 36.22 4.89 -44.74
CA LYS A 652 36.06 5.95 -43.73
C LYS A 652 37.25 6.08 -42.76
N GLU A 653 38.45 5.65 -43.15
CA GLU A 653 39.71 6.06 -42.53
C GLU A 653 40.24 7.36 -43.20
#